data_7d7e8102ff932f1bc8006f2dffee0e42
#
_entry.id   7d7e8102ff932f1bc8006f2dffee0e42
#
_cell.length_a   1.000
_cell.length_b   1.000
_cell.length_c   1.000
_cell.angle_alpha   90.00
_cell.angle_beta   90.00
_cell.angle_gamma   90.00
#
_symmetry.space_group_name_H-M   'P 1'
#
loop_
_entity.id
_entity.type
_entity.pdbx_description
1 polymer ?
#
loop_
_entity_poly.entity_id
_entity_poly.type
_entity_poly.pdbx_seq_one_letter_code
_entity_poly.pdbx_strand_id
1 'polypeptide(L)'
;MDDQPRRDQSLSDKRAGDKSQRDQLRRDRPLRDKPWMFRTYAGHSDAKASNALYRKNLSKGQTGLSVAFDLPTQTGYDCDHPLAKGEVGKVGVPISHIGDMRVLFDGIPLGEMNTSMTINATAAWLLALYVALADEQGVPRATLTGTTQNDIIKEYLSRGTYVFPPAPSMRLTKDVILFTTKEMPKWNPMNVCSYHLQEAGATPVQELAFALATAIGVLDAVKASGHCAEEEFSEVVGRISFFVNAGLRFITEVCKMRAFTELWNEITRERYGVTNAKHRLFRYGVQVNSLGLTEQQPENNVARILIEMLAVTLSKNARARAVQLPAWNEALGLPRAWDQQWSLRMQQILAYETDLLEYGDVFEGSPVIAAKVAALKSAAKDELKHIEAMGGTVAAVESGYLKHQLVESNSRRVEAIERGEQIVVGVNRFVETEASPLADAADAILTVEEEAETRQIARLKAWRAARDNAAVAAALNALRHAAKSGANIMPASIACAKAGVTTGEWGFALRAAFGEYRAPTGVGTAMRNDAEGLDDIRAEVDRVSKKLGRRLKFLVGKPGLDGHSNGAEQIAARARDAGMEVVYDGIRLTAEAIAAAAVEKNVHVVGLSILSGSHLPLVADVIARMKEAGLEDVPIVVGGIIPPQDASALKSAGVAQVYTPKDFELNRIMADLVRIVEGSAPSHDRDI
;
A
#
# COMPACT_ATOMS: atom_id res chain seq x y z
N MET A 1 17.45 83.52 24.87
CA MET A 1 16.64 82.90 25.90
C MET A 1 16.03 81.69 25.32
N ASP A 2 16.45 80.56 25.84
CA ASP A 2 16.22 79.23 25.40
C ASP A 2 14.75 78.82 25.24
N ASP A 3 14.51 78.16 24.20
CA ASP A 3 13.37 77.21 24.12
C ASP A 3 13.79 75.98 23.28
N GLN A 4 14.24 74.92 23.94
CA GLN A 4 14.54 73.64 23.34
C GLN A 4 13.40 72.65 23.64
N PRO A 5 12.96 71.75 22.70
CA PRO A 5 11.73 71.01 22.79
C PRO A 5 11.94 69.69 23.54
N ARG A 6 11.10 69.48 24.56
CA ARG A 6 10.87 68.19 25.24
C ARG A 6 10.05 67.25 24.32
N ARG A 7 10.61 66.64 23.28
CA ARG A 7 9.88 65.74 22.37
C ARG A 7 10.47 64.35 22.18
N ASP A 8 11.63 64.03 22.72
CA ASP A 8 12.28 62.72 22.41
C ASP A 8 12.16 61.62 23.50
N GLN A 9 11.82 61.97 24.74
CA GLN A 9 11.69 60.94 25.80
C GLN A 9 10.40 60.15 25.73
N SER A 10 9.27 60.69 25.24
CA SER A 10 7.99 60.00 25.20
C SER A 10 7.87 58.92 24.10
N LEU A 11 8.73 59.01 23.06
CA LEU A 11 8.75 58.03 21.98
C LEU A 11 9.68 56.86 22.28
N SER A 12 10.72 57.05 23.10
CA SER A 12 11.59 55.96 23.57
C SER A 12 10.90 55.09 24.60
N ASP A 13 10.14 55.73 25.51
CA ASP A 13 9.39 54.99 26.55
C ASP A 13 8.19 54.18 25.98
N LYS A 14 7.50 54.71 24.95
CA LYS A 14 6.47 53.94 24.24
C LYS A 14 7.04 52.75 23.45
N ARG A 15 8.23 52.90 22.84
CA ARG A 15 8.89 51.77 22.14
C ARG A 15 9.43 50.71 23.11
N ALA A 16 9.92 51.10 24.28
CA ALA A 16 10.37 50.18 25.32
C ALA A 16 9.19 49.41 25.96
N GLY A 17 8.08 50.11 26.22
CA GLY A 17 6.83 49.48 26.72
C GLY A 17 6.22 48.50 25.72
N ASP A 18 6.19 48.84 24.42
CA ASP A 18 5.66 47.95 23.36
C ASP A 18 6.57 46.72 23.15
N LYS A 19 7.89 46.86 23.30
CA LYS A 19 8.83 45.76 23.24
C LYS A 19 8.70 44.81 24.45
N SER A 20 8.53 45.34 25.65
CA SER A 20 8.31 44.59 26.89
C SER A 20 6.96 43.83 26.84
N GLN A 21 5.92 44.45 26.34
CA GLN A 21 4.60 43.84 26.16
C GLN A 21 4.60 42.76 25.08
N ARG A 22 5.34 42.98 23.98
CA ARG A 22 5.54 41.94 22.95
C ARG A 22 6.40 40.78 23.43
N ASP A 23 7.40 41.04 24.28
CA ASP A 23 8.24 39.97 24.87
C ASP A 23 7.49 39.22 25.97
N GLN A 24 6.59 39.87 26.72
CA GLN A 24 5.68 39.23 27.66
C GLN A 24 4.62 38.37 26.92
N LEU A 25 3.98 38.90 25.88
CA LEU A 25 3.06 38.14 25.02
C LEU A 25 3.74 36.97 24.28
N ARG A 26 5.05 37.03 24.06
CA ARG A 26 5.83 35.90 23.55
C ARG A 26 6.13 34.85 24.62
N ARG A 27 6.28 35.24 25.88
CA ARG A 27 6.52 34.33 27.03
C ARG A 27 5.25 33.61 27.48
N ASP A 28 4.11 34.23 27.31
CA ASP A 28 2.81 33.70 27.69
C ASP A 28 2.14 32.88 26.58
N ARG A 29 2.74 32.78 25.39
CA ARG A 29 2.28 31.84 24.38
C ARG A 29 2.60 30.42 24.84
N PRO A 30 1.60 29.53 24.91
CA PRO A 30 1.87 28.13 25.17
C PRO A 30 2.89 27.60 24.17
N LEU A 31 3.84 26.80 24.65
CA LEU A 31 4.86 26.17 23.81
C LEU A 31 4.16 25.33 22.76
N ARG A 32 4.14 25.82 21.51
CA ARG A 32 3.52 25.14 20.40
C ARG A 32 4.31 23.86 20.05
N ASP A 33 3.65 22.73 19.99
CA ASP A 33 4.25 21.49 19.52
C ASP A 33 4.74 21.63 18.10
N LYS A 34 5.78 20.89 17.72
CA LYS A 34 6.15 20.75 16.33
C LYS A 34 5.10 19.94 15.59
N PRO A 35 4.73 20.33 14.36
CA PRO A 35 3.82 19.54 13.56
C PRO A 35 4.44 18.18 13.20
N TRP A 36 3.60 17.26 12.77
CA TRP A 36 4.01 16.01 12.14
C TRP A 36 4.76 16.28 10.82
N MET A 37 5.46 15.28 10.34
CA MET A 37 6.14 15.34 9.04
C MET A 37 5.11 15.31 7.92
N PHE A 38 5.16 16.28 7.04
CA PHE A 38 4.32 16.36 5.85
C PHE A 38 4.94 15.52 4.74
N ARG A 39 4.21 14.52 4.25
CA ARG A 39 4.63 13.63 3.18
C ARG A 39 3.62 13.60 2.06
N THR A 40 4.12 13.37 0.85
CA THR A 40 3.34 12.98 -0.32
C THR A 40 3.96 11.70 -0.87
N TYR A 41 3.16 10.66 -1.05
CA TYR A 41 3.57 9.43 -1.72
C TYR A 41 3.67 9.70 -3.21
N ALA A 42 4.86 9.59 -3.78
CA ALA A 42 5.11 10.02 -5.15
C ALA A 42 6.20 9.18 -5.84
N GLY A 43 6.04 9.02 -7.14
CA GLY A 43 6.92 8.34 -8.06
C GLY A 43 6.13 7.95 -9.30
N HIS A 44 6.68 8.18 -10.49
CA HIS A 44 6.06 7.82 -11.76
C HIS A 44 7.06 7.91 -12.92
N SER A 45 6.70 7.37 -14.06
CA SER A 45 7.41 7.45 -15.34
C SER A 45 8.84 6.97 -15.25
N ASP A 46 9.77 7.82 -14.86
CA ASP A 46 11.18 7.50 -14.70
C ASP A 46 11.83 8.28 -13.52
N ALA A 47 13.09 7.97 -13.23
CA ALA A 47 13.82 8.57 -12.13
C ALA A 47 13.96 10.10 -12.27
N LYS A 48 14.09 10.63 -13.49
CA LYS A 48 14.22 12.06 -13.76
C LYS A 48 12.90 12.81 -13.50
N ALA A 49 11.80 12.30 -13.99
CA ALA A 49 10.48 12.86 -13.77
C ALA A 49 10.12 12.85 -12.28
N SER A 50 10.39 11.72 -11.60
CA SER A 50 10.18 11.58 -10.16
C SER A 50 11.06 12.53 -9.33
N ASN A 51 12.33 12.71 -9.67
CA ASN A 51 13.21 13.70 -9.03
C ASN A 51 12.64 15.11 -9.15
N ALA A 52 12.21 15.50 -10.34
CA ALA A 52 11.62 16.83 -10.58
C ALA A 52 10.36 17.03 -9.70
N LEU A 53 9.51 16.02 -9.57
CA LEU A 53 8.34 16.05 -8.70
C LEU A 53 8.72 16.18 -7.22
N TYR A 54 9.72 15.43 -6.74
CA TYR A 54 10.19 15.51 -5.35
C TYR A 54 10.72 16.90 -5.03
N ARG A 55 11.59 17.45 -5.86
CA ARG A 55 12.12 18.80 -5.68
C ARG A 55 11.01 19.86 -5.69
N LYS A 56 10.02 19.73 -6.56
CA LYS A 56 8.84 20.58 -6.60
C LYS A 56 8.01 20.49 -5.32
N ASN A 57 7.79 19.31 -4.79
CA ASN A 57 7.03 19.11 -3.55
C ASN A 57 7.79 19.64 -2.33
N LEU A 58 9.11 19.43 -2.27
CA LEU A 58 9.97 19.99 -1.22
C LEU A 58 9.92 21.52 -1.23
N SER A 59 9.97 22.16 -2.40
CA SER A 59 9.86 23.64 -2.52
C SER A 59 8.49 24.18 -2.07
N LYS A 60 7.45 23.33 -2.01
CA LYS A 60 6.11 23.67 -1.50
C LYS A 60 5.93 23.42 0.01
N GLY A 61 7.00 23.00 0.71
CA GLY A 61 7.00 22.79 2.15
C GLY A 61 6.74 21.34 2.60
N GLN A 62 6.88 20.36 1.72
CA GLN A 62 7.01 18.96 2.13
C GLN A 62 8.28 18.79 2.95
N THR A 63 8.23 18.04 4.06
CA THR A 63 9.34 17.94 5.01
C THR A 63 10.03 16.58 5.05
N GLY A 64 9.56 15.61 4.27
CA GLY A 64 10.19 14.30 4.10
C GLY A 64 9.69 13.63 2.83
N LEU A 65 10.51 12.77 2.24
CA LEU A 65 10.17 12.03 1.04
C LEU A 65 9.42 10.73 1.37
N SER A 66 8.48 10.35 0.50
CA SER A 66 7.87 9.03 0.47
C SER A 66 7.91 8.50 -0.96
N VAL A 67 8.81 7.55 -1.20
CA VAL A 67 9.13 7.05 -2.54
C VAL A 67 8.19 5.91 -2.91
N ALA A 68 7.45 6.07 -4.01
CA ALA A 68 6.68 5.04 -4.67
C ALA A 68 7.55 4.37 -5.75
N PHE A 69 7.74 3.05 -5.65
CA PHE A 69 8.41 2.25 -6.67
C PHE A 69 7.41 1.52 -7.55
N ASP A 70 7.76 1.28 -8.82
CA ASP A 70 6.91 0.53 -9.72
C ASP A 70 6.89 -0.98 -9.41
N LEU A 71 5.96 -1.70 -9.99
CA LEU A 71 5.75 -3.12 -9.69
C LEU A 71 6.93 -4.01 -10.08
N PRO A 72 7.61 -3.81 -11.22
CA PRO A 72 8.83 -4.57 -11.53
C PRO A 72 9.90 -4.39 -10.44
N THR A 73 10.18 -3.17 -10.01
CA THR A 73 11.11 -2.86 -8.93
C THR A 73 10.71 -3.54 -7.61
N GLN A 74 9.43 -3.49 -7.25
CA GLN A 74 8.91 -4.07 -6.01
C GLN A 74 8.98 -5.60 -6.00
N THR A 75 8.87 -6.23 -7.16
CA THR A 75 8.87 -7.70 -7.29
C THR A 75 10.20 -8.27 -7.78
N GLY A 76 11.22 -7.43 -7.94
CA GLY A 76 12.57 -7.87 -8.31
C GLY A 76 12.64 -8.42 -9.73
N TYR A 77 12.03 -7.69 -10.67
CA TYR A 77 12.19 -7.88 -12.10
C TYR A 77 12.83 -6.64 -12.73
N ASP A 78 13.58 -6.85 -13.79
CA ASP A 78 14.03 -5.75 -14.64
C ASP A 78 12.91 -5.29 -15.58
N CYS A 79 12.98 -4.05 -16.04
CA CYS A 79 11.95 -3.44 -16.88
C CYS A 79 11.78 -4.11 -18.26
N ASP A 80 12.72 -4.92 -18.71
CA ASP A 80 12.66 -5.68 -19.95
C ASP A 80 12.16 -7.13 -19.78
N HIS A 81 11.75 -7.49 -18.55
CA HIS A 81 11.15 -8.80 -18.28
C HIS A 81 9.71 -8.88 -18.84
N PRO A 82 9.28 -10.03 -19.41
CA PRO A 82 7.92 -10.16 -19.97
C PRO A 82 6.79 -9.76 -19.02
N LEU A 83 6.88 -10.11 -17.73
CA LEU A 83 5.90 -9.71 -16.71
C LEU A 83 5.89 -8.20 -16.39
N ALA A 84 6.94 -7.47 -16.75
CA ALA A 84 7.04 -6.04 -16.52
C ALA A 84 6.33 -5.20 -17.61
N LYS A 85 5.95 -5.83 -18.74
CA LYS A 85 5.33 -5.16 -19.87
C LYS A 85 4.07 -4.39 -19.46
N GLY A 86 4.06 -3.10 -19.75
CA GLY A 86 2.96 -2.19 -19.42
C GLY A 86 2.93 -1.72 -17.96
N GLU A 87 3.80 -2.21 -17.06
CA GLU A 87 3.84 -1.87 -15.64
C GLU A 87 4.97 -0.90 -15.27
N VAL A 88 5.94 -0.68 -16.19
CA VAL A 88 7.12 0.14 -15.94
C VAL A 88 6.73 1.61 -15.78
N GLY A 89 7.05 2.18 -14.63
CA GLY A 89 6.79 3.59 -14.32
C GLY A 89 5.32 3.97 -14.08
N LYS A 90 4.38 3.02 -14.08
CA LYS A 90 2.93 3.30 -13.97
C LYS A 90 2.53 3.73 -12.55
N VAL A 91 2.80 2.91 -11.55
CA VAL A 91 2.38 3.16 -10.15
C VAL A 91 3.53 3.55 -9.24
N GLY A 92 4.67 3.92 -9.80
CA GLY A 92 5.88 4.28 -9.09
C GLY A 92 7.07 4.49 -10.02
N VAL A 93 8.23 4.84 -9.45
CA VAL A 93 9.47 5.04 -10.19
C VAL A 93 10.17 3.70 -10.45
N PRO A 94 10.59 3.41 -11.69
CA PRO A 94 11.39 2.24 -12.01
C PRO A 94 12.83 2.45 -11.54
N ILE A 95 13.37 1.48 -10.80
CA ILE A 95 14.76 1.44 -10.37
C ILE A 95 15.37 0.12 -10.79
N SER A 96 16.08 0.14 -11.90
CA SER A 96 16.75 -1.05 -12.44
C SER A 96 18.16 -1.24 -11.88
N HIS A 97 18.86 -0.17 -11.49
CA HIS A 97 20.25 -0.21 -11.02
C HIS A 97 20.64 1.10 -10.28
N ILE A 98 21.86 1.16 -9.73
CA ILE A 98 22.35 2.33 -8.97
C ILE A 98 22.34 3.62 -9.81
N GLY A 99 22.45 3.55 -11.13
CA GLY A 99 22.37 4.71 -12.01
C GLY A 99 21.00 5.40 -11.93
N ASP A 100 19.91 4.65 -11.81
CA ASP A 100 18.57 5.23 -11.61
C ASP A 100 18.46 5.90 -10.23
N MET A 101 19.08 5.32 -9.19
CA MET A 101 19.12 5.93 -7.85
C MET A 101 19.90 7.25 -7.84
N ARG A 102 21.01 7.35 -8.58
CA ARG A 102 21.75 8.61 -8.72
C ARG A 102 20.87 9.71 -9.32
N VAL A 103 20.11 9.38 -10.36
CA VAL A 103 19.18 10.32 -11.01
C VAL A 103 18.01 10.67 -10.08
N LEU A 104 17.45 9.69 -9.37
CA LEU A 104 16.30 9.90 -8.48
C LEU A 104 16.61 10.87 -7.34
N PHE A 105 17.82 10.80 -6.77
CA PHE A 105 18.24 11.64 -5.65
C PHE A 105 19.17 12.79 -6.04
N ASP A 106 19.29 13.10 -7.33
CA ASP A 106 20.09 14.23 -7.80
C ASP A 106 19.63 15.55 -7.18
N GLY A 107 20.58 16.29 -6.57
CA GLY A 107 20.31 17.54 -5.88
C GLY A 107 19.48 17.43 -4.59
N ILE A 108 19.31 16.22 -4.03
CA ILE A 108 18.63 15.97 -2.74
C ILE A 108 19.68 15.49 -1.73
N PRO A 109 19.94 16.25 -0.64
CA PRO A 109 21.00 15.92 0.32
C PRO A 109 20.59 14.72 1.18
N LEU A 110 21.17 13.54 0.94
CA LEU A 110 20.82 12.30 1.62
C LEU A 110 21.04 12.34 3.13
N GLY A 111 22.07 13.04 3.60
CA GLY A 111 22.38 13.14 5.04
C GLY A 111 21.40 13.99 5.85
N GLU A 112 20.61 14.83 5.18
CA GLU A 112 19.67 15.77 5.81
C GLU A 112 18.20 15.34 5.57
N MET A 113 17.92 14.71 4.41
CA MET A 113 16.57 14.37 4.00
C MET A 113 16.10 13.08 4.66
N ASN A 114 14.93 13.15 5.32
CA ASN A 114 14.25 11.94 5.82
C ASN A 114 13.52 11.25 4.67
N THR A 115 14.01 10.07 4.25
CA THR A 115 13.51 9.33 3.09
C THR A 115 12.79 8.07 3.52
N SER A 116 11.49 7.96 3.23
CA SER A 116 10.70 6.74 3.41
C SER A 116 10.63 5.99 2.08
N MET A 117 10.92 4.69 2.12
CA MET A 117 10.82 3.78 0.98
C MET A 117 9.70 2.79 1.22
N THR A 118 8.64 2.86 0.40
CA THR A 118 7.54 1.90 0.43
C THR A 118 7.94 0.67 -0.39
N ILE A 119 8.74 -0.19 0.24
CA ILE A 119 9.34 -1.37 -0.40
C ILE A 119 9.42 -2.54 0.59
N ASN A 120 9.14 -3.77 0.15
CA ASN A 120 9.02 -4.93 1.01
C ASN A 120 9.87 -6.12 0.52
N ALA A 121 9.45 -6.87 -0.49
CA ALA A 121 10.22 -8.04 -0.95
C ALA A 121 11.64 -7.71 -1.41
N THR A 122 11.83 -6.55 -2.04
CA THR A 122 13.13 -6.04 -2.49
C THR A 122 13.71 -4.95 -1.58
N ALA A 123 13.23 -4.88 -0.32
CA ALA A 123 13.66 -3.86 0.64
C ALA A 123 15.17 -3.87 0.88
N ALA A 124 15.77 -5.05 1.04
CA ALA A 124 17.21 -5.21 1.21
C ALA A 124 17.99 -4.67 0.00
N TRP A 125 17.46 -4.86 -1.21
CA TRP A 125 18.07 -4.37 -2.44
C TRP A 125 18.01 -2.85 -2.57
N LEU A 126 16.82 -2.26 -2.40
CA LEU A 126 16.65 -0.80 -2.54
C LEU A 126 17.41 -0.05 -1.46
N LEU A 127 17.46 -0.59 -0.23
CA LEU A 127 18.32 -0.04 0.82
C LEU A 127 19.81 -0.18 0.47
N ALA A 128 20.22 -1.29 -0.12
CA ALA A 128 21.60 -1.48 -0.57
C ALA A 128 22.02 -0.48 -1.65
N LEU A 129 21.13 -0.20 -2.62
CA LEU A 129 21.33 0.86 -3.62
C LEU A 129 21.44 2.24 -2.98
N TYR A 130 20.60 2.55 -1.99
CA TYR A 130 20.63 3.83 -1.28
C TYR A 130 21.89 4.01 -0.45
N VAL A 131 22.34 2.96 0.25
CA VAL A 131 23.59 2.96 1.00
C VAL A 131 24.79 3.07 0.07
N ALA A 132 24.80 2.35 -1.06
CA ALA A 132 25.88 2.46 -2.05
C ALA A 132 25.97 3.86 -2.64
N LEU A 133 24.84 4.52 -2.91
CA LEU A 133 24.79 5.92 -3.35
C LEU A 133 25.32 6.87 -2.27
N ALA A 134 24.93 6.69 -1.01
CA ALA A 134 25.45 7.49 0.10
C ALA A 134 26.97 7.34 0.26
N ASP A 135 27.49 6.11 0.15
CA ASP A 135 28.93 5.84 0.16
C ASP A 135 29.66 6.54 -0.98
N GLU A 136 29.10 6.54 -2.21
CA GLU A 136 29.65 7.24 -3.37
C GLU A 136 29.72 8.77 -3.17
N GLN A 137 28.71 9.33 -2.48
CA GLN A 137 28.64 10.75 -2.16
C GLN A 137 29.44 11.15 -0.93
N GLY A 138 30.10 10.20 -0.25
CA GLY A 138 30.83 10.45 0.99
C GLY A 138 29.93 10.79 2.18
N VAL A 139 28.62 10.48 2.13
CA VAL A 139 27.68 10.70 3.22
C VAL A 139 27.80 9.57 4.25
N PRO A 140 28.14 9.85 5.52
CA PRO A 140 28.27 8.83 6.53
C PRO A 140 26.95 8.09 6.75
N ARG A 141 26.94 6.76 6.70
CA ARG A 141 25.74 5.92 6.90
C ARG A 141 25.00 6.23 8.20
N ALA A 142 25.74 6.54 9.27
CA ALA A 142 25.18 6.91 10.58
C ALA A 142 24.38 8.22 10.58
N THR A 143 24.51 9.07 9.56
CA THR A 143 23.71 10.30 9.43
C THR A 143 22.39 10.08 8.73
N LEU A 144 22.27 9.01 7.95
CA LEU A 144 21.08 8.71 7.15
C LEU A 144 19.84 8.54 8.03
N THR A 145 18.80 9.27 7.69
CA THR A 145 17.51 9.21 8.37
C THR A 145 16.42 8.78 7.40
N GLY A 146 15.58 7.86 7.80
CA GLY A 146 14.52 7.39 6.92
C GLY A 146 13.86 6.12 7.44
N THR A 147 13.18 5.46 6.52
CA THR A 147 12.41 4.26 6.81
C THR A 147 12.42 3.34 5.59
N THR A 148 12.70 2.08 5.78
CA THR A 148 12.37 1.01 4.84
C THR A 148 11.14 0.30 5.37
N GLN A 149 10.06 0.19 4.57
CA GLN A 149 8.83 -0.45 5.04
C GLN A 149 9.09 -1.89 5.46
N ASN A 150 9.65 -2.72 4.58
CA ASN A 150 10.20 -4.04 4.92
C ASN A 150 9.23 -4.95 5.69
N ASP A 151 7.92 -4.75 5.50
CA ASP A 151 6.84 -5.55 6.07
C ASP A 151 6.35 -6.57 5.05
N ILE A 152 6.92 -7.76 5.09
CA ILE A 152 6.56 -8.80 4.13
C ILE A 152 5.25 -9.50 4.49
N ILE A 153 4.86 -9.53 5.76
CA ILE A 153 3.64 -10.22 6.21
C ILE A 153 2.41 -9.60 5.56
N LYS A 154 2.29 -8.28 5.56
CA LYS A 154 1.14 -7.61 4.93
C LYS A 154 1.10 -7.83 3.41
N GLU A 155 2.22 -8.12 2.78
CA GLU A 155 2.26 -8.42 1.34
C GLU A 155 1.55 -9.75 1.02
N TYR A 156 1.67 -10.75 1.87
CA TYR A 156 0.93 -12.00 1.72
C TYR A 156 -0.57 -11.83 1.96
N LEU A 157 -0.95 -10.81 2.73
CA LEU A 157 -2.34 -10.60 3.16
C LEU A 157 -3.15 -9.69 2.22
N SER A 158 -2.51 -8.67 1.63
CA SER A 158 -3.29 -7.62 0.96
C SER A 158 -2.68 -7.05 -0.32
N ARG A 159 -1.39 -6.68 -0.31
CA ARG A 159 -0.79 -5.92 -1.42
C ARG A 159 -0.17 -6.80 -2.50
N GLY A 160 0.28 -8.00 -2.14
CA GLY A 160 0.73 -9.03 -3.08
C GLY A 160 2.09 -8.81 -3.75
N THR A 161 2.93 -7.86 -3.31
CA THR A 161 4.28 -7.67 -3.89
C THR A 161 5.36 -8.50 -3.17
N TYR A 162 5.01 -9.69 -2.69
CA TYR A 162 5.94 -10.68 -2.18
C TYR A 162 6.59 -11.48 -3.33
N VAL A 163 7.73 -12.10 -3.06
CA VAL A 163 8.47 -12.95 -4.03
C VAL A 163 8.74 -14.33 -3.44
N PHE A 164 9.37 -14.38 -2.27
CA PHE A 164 9.87 -15.58 -1.63
C PHE A 164 8.88 -16.15 -0.61
N PRO A 165 9.02 -17.43 -0.20
CA PRO A 165 8.25 -17.99 0.92
C PRO A 165 8.40 -17.18 2.22
N PRO A 166 7.47 -17.31 3.19
CA PRO A 166 7.48 -16.53 4.42
C PRO A 166 8.78 -16.62 5.21
N ALA A 167 9.34 -17.81 5.41
CA ALA A 167 10.55 -17.97 6.22
C ALA A 167 11.80 -17.28 5.64
N PRO A 168 12.17 -17.45 4.34
CA PRO A 168 13.24 -16.67 3.72
C PRO A 168 12.96 -15.16 3.73
N SER A 169 11.72 -14.73 3.53
CA SER A 169 11.35 -13.31 3.55
C SER A 169 11.54 -12.70 4.93
N MET A 170 11.13 -13.40 6.00
CA MET A 170 11.37 -12.99 7.38
C MET A 170 12.87 -12.92 7.71
N ARG A 171 13.67 -13.82 7.12
CA ARG A 171 15.13 -13.73 7.23
C ARG A 171 15.67 -12.45 6.61
N LEU A 172 15.24 -12.09 5.40
CA LEU A 172 15.66 -10.83 4.75
C LEU A 172 15.25 -9.61 5.57
N THR A 173 14.05 -9.60 6.13
CA THR A 173 13.58 -8.54 7.04
C THR A 173 14.49 -8.41 8.25
N LYS A 174 14.81 -9.51 8.92
CA LYS A 174 15.73 -9.55 10.06
C LYS A 174 17.14 -9.06 9.67
N ASP A 175 17.67 -9.48 8.54
CA ASP A 175 19.00 -9.09 8.07
C ASP A 175 19.12 -7.58 7.88
N VAL A 176 18.08 -6.93 7.33
CA VAL A 176 18.00 -5.46 7.23
C VAL A 176 17.99 -4.81 8.61
N ILE A 177 17.21 -5.34 9.57
CA ILE A 177 17.14 -4.83 10.94
C ILE A 177 18.52 -4.88 11.60
N LEU A 178 19.17 -6.04 11.59
CA LEU A 178 20.49 -6.24 12.21
C LEU A 178 21.58 -5.36 11.59
N PHE A 179 21.57 -5.20 10.27
CA PHE A 179 22.50 -4.32 9.56
C PHE A 179 22.30 -2.85 9.96
N THR A 180 21.06 -2.37 9.90
CA THR A 180 20.78 -0.95 10.15
C THR A 180 20.97 -0.56 11.61
N THR A 181 20.73 -1.45 12.55
CA THR A 181 21.00 -1.19 13.97
C THR A 181 22.47 -0.83 14.20
N LYS A 182 23.39 -1.47 13.46
CA LYS A 182 24.84 -1.22 13.59
C LYS A 182 25.33 -0.05 12.73
N GLU A 183 24.91 0.00 11.47
CA GLU A 183 25.47 0.90 10.47
C GLU A 183 24.69 2.21 10.31
N MET A 184 23.38 2.19 10.62
CA MET A 184 22.45 3.29 10.37
C MET A 184 21.54 3.55 11.57
N PRO A 185 22.07 3.95 12.74
CA PRO A 185 21.32 4.00 14.01
C PRO A 185 20.12 4.96 14.02
N LYS A 186 20.01 5.84 13.03
CA LYS A 186 18.87 6.76 12.86
C LYS A 186 17.81 6.26 11.88
N TRP A 187 18.06 5.11 11.22
CA TRP A 187 17.14 4.51 10.25
C TRP A 187 16.07 3.67 10.94
N ASN A 188 14.83 3.69 10.45
CA ASN A 188 13.79 2.75 10.85
C ASN A 188 13.81 1.57 9.88
N PRO A 189 14.34 0.40 10.28
CA PRO A 189 14.57 -0.73 9.37
C PRO A 189 13.30 -1.47 9.01
N MET A 190 12.25 -1.27 9.81
CA MET A 190 10.94 -1.84 9.58
C MET A 190 9.85 -0.86 9.97
N ASN A 191 8.83 -0.85 9.16
CA ASN A 191 7.62 -0.08 9.33
C ASN A 191 6.43 -1.01 9.15
N VAL A 192 5.94 -1.56 10.26
CA VAL A 192 4.79 -2.48 10.25
C VAL A 192 3.59 -1.77 9.65
N CYS A 193 3.09 -2.29 8.54
CA CYS A 193 2.13 -1.58 7.72
C CYS A 193 0.75 -2.21 7.78
N SER A 194 -0.13 -1.66 8.61
CA SER A 194 -1.54 -2.06 8.66
C SER A 194 -2.44 -1.26 7.71
N TYR A 195 -1.93 -0.22 7.05
CA TYR A 195 -2.69 0.54 6.06
C TYR A 195 -3.37 -0.38 5.04
N HIS A 196 -2.62 -1.27 4.41
CA HIS A 196 -3.16 -2.17 3.41
C HIS A 196 -4.08 -3.26 3.98
N LEU A 197 -4.01 -3.58 5.27
CA LEU A 197 -4.95 -4.50 5.91
C LEU A 197 -6.35 -3.89 5.97
N GLN A 198 -6.45 -2.60 6.33
CA GLN A 198 -7.73 -1.87 6.32
C GLN A 198 -8.24 -1.70 4.88
N GLU A 199 -7.38 -1.44 3.90
CA GLU A 199 -7.74 -1.43 2.47
C GLU A 199 -8.29 -2.80 2.02
N ALA A 200 -7.81 -3.90 2.62
CA ALA A 200 -8.33 -5.25 2.41
C ALA A 200 -9.60 -5.58 3.23
N GLY A 201 -10.11 -4.62 4.02
CA GLY A 201 -11.34 -4.76 4.78
C GLY A 201 -11.16 -5.12 6.25
N ALA A 202 -9.96 -4.99 6.83
CA ALA A 202 -9.74 -5.21 8.24
C ALA A 202 -10.61 -4.31 9.11
N THR A 203 -11.26 -4.89 10.11
CA THR A 203 -11.90 -4.14 11.19
C THR A 203 -10.84 -3.46 12.07
N PRO A 204 -11.19 -2.46 12.89
CA PRO A 204 -10.24 -1.85 13.83
C PRO A 204 -9.54 -2.83 14.76
N VAL A 205 -10.24 -3.89 15.19
CA VAL A 205 -9.68 -4.95 16.03
C VAL A 205 -8.68 -5.81 15.26
N GLN A 206 -9.03 -6.21 14.04
CA GLN A 206 -8.13 -6.98 13.16
C GLN A 206 -6.89 -6.16 12.79
N GLU A 207 -7.04 -4.87 12.51
CA GLU A 207 -5.89 -4.00 12.24
C GLU A 207 -4.92 -3.94 13.43
N LEU A 208 -5.45 -3.73 14.65
CA LEU A 208 -4.68 -3.76 15.89
C LEU A 208 -3.93 -5.10 16.07
N ALA A 209 -4.67 -6.21 16.01
CA ALA A 209 -4.13 -7.52 16.28
C ALA A 209 -3.11 -7.98 15.24
N PHE A 210 -3.42 -7.83 13.94
CA PHE A 210 -2.56 -8.32 12.85
C PHE A 210 -1.27 -7.48 12.73
N ALA A 211 -1.35 -6.16 12.94
CA ALA A 211 -0.17 -5.32 12.97
C ALA A 211 0.75 -5.66 14.16
N LEU A 212 0.18 -5.82 15.35
CA LEU A 212 0.95 -6.19 16.54
C LEU A 212 1.50 -7.61 16.45
N ALA A 213 0.74 -8.57 15.89
CA ALA A 213 1.23 -9.92 15.62
C ALA A 213 2.42 -9.91 14.64
N THR A 214 2.37 -9.08 13.59
CA THR A 214 3.48 -8.90 12.66
C THR A 214 4.73 -8.37 13.38
N ALA A 215 4.57 -7.33 14.22
CA ALA A 215 5.67 -6.77 15.00
C ALA A 215 6.28 -7.80 15.96
N ILE A 216 5.43 -8.58 16.66
CA ILE A 216 5.83 -9.65 17.57
C ILE A 216 6.63 -10.72 16.78
N GLY A 217 6.10 -11.21 15.65
CA GLY A 217 6.76 -12.24 14.85
C GLY A 217 8.15 -11.81 14.37
N VAL A 218 8.31 -10.54 13.99
CA VAL A 218 9.62 -10.00 13.58
C VAL A 218 10.57 -9.86 14.79
N LEU A 219 10.11 -9.33 15.92
CA LEU A 219 10.95 -9.18 17.09
C LEU A 219 11.37 -10.54 17.66
N ASP A 220 10.47 -11.52 17.67
CA ASP A 220 10.79 -12.89 18.05
C ASP A 220 11.85 -13.51 17.13
N ALA A 221 11.75 -13.30 15.81
CA ALA A 221 12.76 -13.76 14.85
C ALA A 221 14.13 -13.07 15.05
N VAL A 222 14.17 -11.79 15.38
CA VAL A 222 15.41 -11.07 15.74
C VAL A 222 16.01 -11.64 17.00
N LYS A 223 15.22 -11.81 18.07
CA LYS A 223 15.66 -12.33 19.37
C LYS A 223 16.19 -13.77 19.24
N ALA A 224 15.45 -14.62 18.55
CA ALA A 224 15.83 -16.02 18.31
C ALA A 224 17.10 -16.19 17.47
N SER A 225 17.50 -15.17 16.72
CA SER A 225 18.71 -15.23 15.87
C SER A 225 20.01 -15.30 16.65
N GLY A 226 20.04 -14.85 17.92
CA GLY A 226 21.26 -14.76 18.72
C GLY A 226 22.28 -13.71 18.25
N HIS A 227 21.97 -12.92 17.23
CA HIS A 227 22.87 -11.92 16.65
C HIS A 227 22.68 -10.50 17.17
N CYS A 228 21.85 -10.33 18.20
CA CYS A 228 21.53 -9.07 18.84
C CYS A 228 21.72 -9.20 20.35
N ALA A 229 22.60 -8.41 20.94
CA ALA A 229 22.78 -8.36 22.41
C ALA A 229 21.51 -7.79 23.07
N GLU A 230 21.32 -8.01 24.36
CA GLU A 230 20.10 -7.60 25.06
C GLU A 230 19.90 -6.07 25.06
N GLU A 231 21.01 -5.32 25.24
CA GLU A 231 21.01 -3.86 25.16
C GLU A 231 20.67 -3.37 23.74
N GLU A 232 21.27 -3.98 22.71
CA GLU A 232 20.98 -3.68 21.31
C GLU A 232 19.53 -4.02 20.95
N PHE A 233 18.95 -5.07 21.54
CA PHE A 233 17.56 -5.46 21.28
C PHE A 233 16.56 -4.38 21.72
N SER A 234 16.81 -3.70 22.84
CA SER A 234 16.01 -2.54 23.25
C SER A 234 16.03 -1.41 22.20
N GLU A 235 17.18 -1.19 21.55
CA GLU A 235 17.31 -0.23 20.46
C GLU A 235 16.56 -0.69 19.20
N VAL A 236 16.64 -1.98 18.85
CA VAL A 236 15.84 -2.58 17.76
C VAL A 236 14.36 -2.30 17.98
N VAL A 237 13.82 -2.60 19.15
CA VAL A 237 12.42 -2.30 19.51
C VAL A 237 12.12 -0.82 19.32
N GLY A 238 13.01 0.06 19.80
CA GLY A 238 12.90 1.50 19.64
C GLY A 238 12.97 1.98 18.18
N ARG A 239 13.42 1.15 17.23
CA ARG A 239 13.48 1.49 15.79
C ARG A 239 12.36 0.89 14.97
N ILE A 240 11.58 -0.04 15.50
CA ILE A 240 10.33 -0.46 14.85
C ILE A 240 9.38 0.74 14.82
N SER A 241 8.85 1.01 13.65
CA SER A 241 7.82 2.01 13.41
C SER A 241 6.60 1.36 12.77
N PHE A 242 5.51 2.11 12.71
CA PHE A 242 4.25 1.60 12.15
C PHE A 242 3.76 2.54 11.05
N PHE A 243 2.99 2.00 10.13
CA PHE A 243 2.27 2.75 9.12
C PHE A 243 0.83 2.26 9.09
N VAL A 244 -0.05 3.04 9.72
CA VAL A 244 -1.43 2.64 9.97
C VAL A 244 -2.40 3.36 9.06
N ASN A 245 -3.66 2.99 9.15
CA ASN A 245 -4.75 3.63 8.44
C ASN A 245 -5.70 4.34 9.42
N ALA A 246 -6.51 5.27 8.94
CA ALA A 246 -7.60 5.87 9.68
C ALA A 246 -8.80 6.09 8.74
N GLY A 247 -9.95 5.50 9.10
CA GLY A 247 -11.18 5.64 8.36
C GLY A 247 -12.11 6.71 8.93
N LEU A 248 -13.30 6.83 8.35
CA LEU A 248 -14.28 7.88 8.67
C LEU A 248 -14.95 7.74 10.05
N ARG A 249 -14.86 6.58 10.69
CA ARG A 249 -15.44 6.40 12.04
C ARG A 249 -14.58 7.09 13.09
N PHE A 250 -14.53 8.39 13.04
CA PHE A 250 -13.63 9.31 13.73
C PHE A 250 -13.32 8.91 15.20
N ILE A 251 -14.36 8.74 16.04
CA ILE A 251 -14.15 8.37 17.46
C ILE A 251 -13.51 7.00 17.59
N THR A 252 -13.89 6.05 16.73
CA THR A 252 -13.28 4.71 16.73
C THR A 252 -11.81 4.78 16.35
N GLU A 253 -11.45 5.59 15.35
CA GLU A 253 -10.08 5.75 14.89
C GLU A 253 -9.19 6.43 15.94
N VAL A 254 -9.67 7.49 16.61
CA VAL A 254 -9.00 8.10 17.76
C VAL A 254 -8.71 7.04 18.84
N CYS A 255 -9.71 6.22 19.19
CA CYS A 255 -9.57 5.16 20.19
C CYS A 255 -8.62 4.06 19.73
N LYS A 256 -8.62 3.69 18.43
CA LYS A 256 -7.69 2.72 17.87
C LYS A 256 -6.24 3.18 18.00
N MET A 257 -5.93 4.44 17.69
CA MET A 257 -4.56 4.96 17.84
C MET A 257 -4.10 4.98 19.29
N ARG A 258 -5.00 5.29 20.24
CA ARG A 258 -4.71 5.19 21.68
C ARG A 258 -4.49 3.74 22.11
N ALA A 259 -5.32 2.82 21.63
CA ALA A 259 -5.18 1.38 21.90
C ALA A 259 -3.86 0.83 21.36
N PHE A 260 -3.43 1.21 20.15
CA PHE A 260 -2.10 0.88 19.63
C PHE A 260 -0.98 1.36 20.55
N THR A 261 -1.07 2.62 20.99
CA THR A 261 -0.05 3.23 21.86
C THR A 261 0.09 2.47 23.18
N GLU A 262 -1.03 2.13 23.80
CA GLU A 262 -1.06 1.41 25.06
C GLU A 262 -0.61 -0.05 24.91
N LEU A 263 -1.15 -0.78 23.91
CA LEU A 263 -0.80 -2.18 23.66
C LEU A 263 0.68 -2.34 23.30
N TRP A 264 1.23 -1.46 22.47
CA TRP A 264 2.66 -1.51 22.13
C TRP A 264 3.55 -1.31 23.34
N ASN A 265 3.21 -0.33 24.21
CA ASN A 265 3.93 -0.10 25.46
C ASN A 265 3.83 -1.31 26.42
N GLU A 266 2.67 -1.95 26.51
CA GLU A 266 2.45 -3.16 27.32
C GLU A 266 3.29 -4.34 26.76
N ILE A 267 3.16 -4.65 25.46
CA ILE A 267 3.87 -5.76 24.82
C ILE A 267 5.39 -5.59 24.94
N THR A 268 5.91 -4.41 24.66
CA THR A 268 7.35 -4.18 24.70
C THR A 268 7.92 -4.23 26.12
N ARG A 269 7.15 -3.83 27.13
CA ARG A 269 7.52 -3.94 28.54
C ARG A 269 7.42 -5.38 29.06
N GLU A 270 6.29 -6.04 28.81
CA GLU A 270 5.93 -7.30 29.47
C GLU A 270 6.53 -8.53 28.77
N ARG A 271 6.47 -8.56 27.43
CA ARG A 271 7.02 -9.69 26.64
C ARG A 271 8.54 -9.57 26.45
N TYR A 272 9.03 -8.35 26.22
CA TYR A 272 10.43 -8.13 25.82
C TYR A 272 11.31 -7.50 26.90
N GLY A 273 10.74 -7.08 28.03
CA GLY A 273 11.52 -6.52 29.15
C GLY A 273 12.15 -5.15 28.86
N VAL A 274 11.67 -4.41 27.85
CA VAL A 274 12.26 -3.11 27.49
C VAL A 274 12.00 -2.09 28.61
N THR A 275 13.04 -1.65 29.29
CA THR A 275 12.97 -0.68 30.41
C THR A 275 12.93 0.77 29.93
N ASN A 276 13.63 1.09 28.82
CA ASN A 276 13.69 2.44 28.28
C ASN A 276 12.33 2.88 27.70
N ALA A 277 11.68 3.84 28.35
CA ALA A 277 10.37 4.35 27.94
C ALA A 277 10.38 4.94 26.52
N LYS A 278 11.50 5.52 26.06
CA LYS A 278 11.61 6.07 24.70
C LYS A 278 11.56 4.96 23.64
N HIS A 279 12.06 3.77 23.94
CA HIS A 279 12.04 2.64 23.03
C HIS A 279 10.68 1.93 22.98
N ARG A 280 9.80 2.17 23.96
CA ARG A 280 8.43 1.64 24.00
C ARG A 280 7.39 2.55 23.33
N LEU A 281 7.80 3.70 22.80
CA LEU A 281 6.88 4.61 22.13
C LEU A 281 6.33 4.00 20.84
N PHE A 282 5.01 3.99 20.71
CA PHE A 282 4.35 3.69 19.45
C PHE A 282 4.56 4.85 18.47
N ARG A 283 5.50 4.68 17.56
CA ARG A 283 5.86 5.71 16.57
C ARG A 283 5.28 5.30 15.22
N TYR A 284 4.33 6.09 14.73
CA TYR A 284 3.68 5.75 13.49
C TYR A 284 3.57 6.93 12.52
N GLY A 285 3.63 6.60 11.24
CA GLY A 285 3.07 7.39 10.17
C GLY A 285 1.69 6.86 9.81
N VAL A 286 0.93 7.64 9.08
CA VAL A 286 -0.40 7.27 8.63
C VAL A 286 -0.62 7.73 7.20
N GLN A 287 -1.26 6.88 6.39
CA GLN A 287 -2.07 7.32 5.27
C GLN A 287 -3.53 7.13 5.67
N VAL A 288 -4.33 8.17 5.47
CA VAL A 288 -5.76 8.05 5.74
C VAL A 288 -6.45 7.26 4.64
N ASN A 289 -7.66 6.79 4.90
CA ASN A 289 -8.31 5.70 4.20
C ASN A 289 -8.66 6.03 2.74
N SER A 290 -8.01 5.36 1.78
CA SER A 290 -8.38 5.44 0.36
C SER A 290 -9.61 4.56 0.02
N LEU A 291 -9.85 3.46 0.75
CA LEU A 291 -11.00 2.57 0.52
C LEU A 291 -12.36 3.28 0.73
N GLY A 292 -12.38 4.35 1.52
CA GLY A 292 -13.57 5.18 1.74
C GLY A 292 -13.81 6.24 0.67
N LEU A 293 -12.88 6.45 -0.25
CA LEU A 293 -13.03 7.42 -1.33
C LEU A 293 -13.95 6.86 -2.42
N THR A 294 -14.75 7.76 -3.02
CA THR A 294 -15.74 7.38 -4.01
C THR A 294 -15.49 8.06 -5.35
N GLU A 295 -15.81 7.36 -6.41
CA GLU A 295 -15.82 7.91 -7.78
C GLU A 295 -17.05 8.83 -7.98
N GLN A 296 -18.17 8.49 -7.30
CA GLN A 296 -19.37 9.28 -7.30
C GLN A 296 -19.19 10.49 -6.39
N GLN A 297 -19.55 11.68 -6.89
CA GLN A 297 -19.41 12.96 -6.17
C GLN A 297 -18.00 13.10 -5.55
N PRO A 298 -16.95 13.08 -6.36
CA PRO A 298 -15.56 12.93 -5.86
C PRO A 298 -15.10 14.11 -5.00
N GLU A 299 -15.73 15.28 -5.10
CA GLU A 299 -15.45 16.44 -4.25
C GLU A 299 -15.69 16.15 -2.76
N ASN A 300 -16.63 15.27 -2.44
CA ASN A 300 -16.92 14.86 -1.07
C ASN A 300 -15.72 14.17 -0.42
N ASN A 301 -14.79 13.64 -1.21
CA ASN A 301 -13.59 13.00 -0.70
C ASN A 301 -12.69 13.97 0.07
N VAL A 302 -12.72 15.27 -0.25
CA VAL A 302 -11.99 16.31 0.51
C VAL A 302 -12.45 16.32 1.98
N ALA A 303 -13.76 16.30 2.22
CA ALA A 303 -14.30 16.25 3.58
C ALA A 303 -13.96 14.93 4.29
N ARG A 304 -14.01 13.80 3.58
CA ARG A 304 -13.64 12.48 4.12
C ARG A 304 -12.20 12.48 4.59
N ILE A 305 -11.28 12.88 3.73
CA ILE A 305 -9.83 12.95 4.02
C ILE A 305 -9.55 13.89 5.21
N LEU A 306 -10.24 15.03 5.29
CA LEU A 306 -10.08 15.96 6.42
C LEU A 306 -10.50 15.33 7.75
N ILE A 307 -11.68 14.67 7.80
CA ILE A 307 -12.17 14.01 9.02
C ILE A 307 -11.21 12.90 9.46
N GLU A 308 -10.72 12.11 8.54
CA GLU A 308 -9.75 11.04 8.80
C GLU A 308 -8.41 11.59 9.30
N MET A 309 -7.94 12.71 8.75
CA MET A 309 -6.74 13.39 9.22
C MET A 309 -6.90 13.92 10.66
N LEU A 310 -8.08 14.43 11.01
CA LEU A 310 -8.38 14.87 12.38
C LEU A 310 -8.28 13.71 13.37
N ALA A 311 -8.71 12.51 13.01
CA ALA A 311 -8.67 11.33 13.87
C ALA A 311 -7.25 10.96 14.34
N VAL A 312 -6.21 11.29 13.55
CA VAL A 312 -4.81 10.95 13.83
C VAL A 312 -3.98 12.14 14.31
N THR A 313 -4.56 13.33 14.37
CA THR A 313 -3.82 14.55 14.75
C THR A 313 -4.32 15.17 16.05
N LEU A 314 -5.61 15.03 16.39
CA LEU A 314 -6.21 15.69 17.55
C LEU A 314 -5.75 15.11 18.89
N SER A 315 -5.59 13.78 19.01
CA SER A 315 -5.12 13.17 20.25
C SER A 315 -3.60 13.35 20.39
N LYS A 316 -3.15 14.26 21.25
CA LYS A 316 -1.71 14.55 21.44
C LYS A 316 -0.93 13.32 21.87
N ASN A 317 -1.48 12.51 22.77
CA ASN A 317 -0.83 11.33 23.34
C ASN A 317 -0.71 10.16 22.34
N ALA A 318 -1.47 10.22 21.24
CA ALA A 318 -1.47 9.24 20.16
C ALA A 318 -1.36 9.89 18.76
N ARG A 319 -0.75 11.08 18.68
CA ARG A 319 -0.61 11.83 17.43
C ARG A 319 0.38 11.18 16.49
N ALA A 320 0.02 11.09 15.21
CA ALA A 320 0.90 10.62 14.15
C ALA A 320 2.21 11.43 14.05
N ARG A 321 3.33 10.77 13.77
CA ARG A 321 4.64 11.40 13.54
C ARG A 321 4.82 11.88 12.10
N ALA A 322 4.13 11.26 11.18
CA ALA A 322 4.09 11.63 9.76
C ALA A 322 2.66 11.40 9.25
N VAL A 323 2.17 12.31 8.42
CA VAL A 323 0.87 12.18 7.78
C VAL A 323 1.05 12.25 6.27
N GLN A 324 0.35 11.38 5.60
CA GLN A 324 0.26 11.27 4.15
C GLN A 324 -1.24 11.19 3.81
N LEU A 325 -1.68 12.01 2.91
CA LEU A 325 -3.08 12.05 2.50
C LEU A 325 -3.20 11.55 1.06
N PRO A 326 -4.22 10.74 0.73
CA PRO A 326 -4.55 10.45 -0.65
C PRO A 326 -4.97 11.75 -1.37
N ALA A 327 -4.92 11.77 -2.67
CA ALA A 327 -5.54 12.84 -3.42
C ALA A 327 -7.06 12.63 -3.46
N TRP A 328 -7.82 13.72 -3.50
CA TRP A 328 -9.30 13.68 -3.52
C TRP A 328 -9.85 12.86 -4.70
N ASN A 329 -9.12 12.83 -5.82
CA ASN A 329 -9.47 12.13 -7.06
C ASN A 329 -8.79 10.75 -7.22
N GLU A 330 -8.23 10.18 -6.16
CA GLU A 330 -7.53 8.88 -6.21
C GLU A 330 -8.45 7.74 -6.69
N ALA A 331 -9.75 7.83 -6.40
CA ALA A 331 -10.74 6.88 -6.89
C ALA A 331 -10.99 6.98 -8.41
N LEU A 332 -10.58 8.07 -9.07
CA LEU A 332 -10.69 8.27 -10.52
C LEU A 332 -9.44 7.81 -11.27
N GLY A 333 -8.27 7.73 -10.61
CA GLY A 333 -7.00 7.36 -11.21
C GLY A 333 -5.79 8.06 -10.59
N LEU A 334 -4.68 8.12 -11.31
CA LEU A 334 -3.43 8.71 -10.80
C LEU A 334 -3.57 10.23 -10.60
N PRO A 335 -3.19 10.77 -9.41
CA PRO A 335 -3.34 12.19 -9.11
C PRO A 335 -2.29 13.04 -9.83
N ARG A 336 -2.70 14.21 -10.32
CA ARG A 336 -1.81 15.22 -10.86
C ARG A 336 -1.06 15.96 -9.74
N ALA A 337 0.00 16.68 -10.09
CA ALA A 337 0.77 17.49 -9.14
C ALA A 337 -0.07 18.57 -8.41
N TRP A 338 -1.17 19.03 -9.00
CA TRP A 338 -2.12 19.96 -8.39
C TRP A 338 -2.95 19.26 -7.29
N ASP A 339 -3.41 18.06 -7.55
CA ASP A 339 -4.20 17.26 -6.59
C ASP A 339 -3.35 16.92 -5.37
N GLN A 340 -2.08 16.52 -5.56
CA GLN A 340 -1.13 16.28 -4.49
C GLN A 340 -0.82 17.56 -3.67
N GLN A 341 -0.77 18.72 -4.33
CA GLN A 341 -0.59 19.99 -3.63
C GLN A 341 -1.75 20.28 -2.68
N TRP A 342 -2.97 19.95 -3.07
CA TRP A 342 -4.14 20.16 -2.23
C TRP A 342 -4.06 19.31 -0.95
N SER A 343 -3.71 18.04 -1.06
CA SER A 343 -3.44 17.16 0.10
C SER A 343 -2.37 17.74 1.04
N LEU A 344 -1.32 18.36 0.50
CA LEU A 344 -0.30 19.03 1.30
C LEU A 344 -0.84 20.29 2.00
N ARG A 345 -1.67 21.09 1.31
CA ARG A 345 -2.26 22.31 1.88
C ARG A 345 -3.22 22.01 3.03
N MET A 346 -4.04 20.96 2.94
CA MET A 346 -4.90 20.55 4.05
C MET A 346 -4.10 20.30 5.33
N GLN A 347 -2.96 19.63 5.25
CA GLN A 347 -2.08 19.40 6.39
C GLN A 347 -1.49 20.71 6.95
N GLN A 348 -1.06 21.61 6.07
CA GLN A 348 -0.47 22.89 6.45
C GLN A 348 -1.50 23.82 7.12
N ILE A 349 -2.74 23.88 6.59
CA ILE A 349 -3.85 24.62 7.20
C ILE A 349 -4.08 24.10 8.63
N LEU A 350 -4.25 22.81 8.81
CA LEU A 350 -4.48 22.23 10.13
C LEU A 350 -3.31 22.50 11.09
N ALA A 351 -2.08 22.40 10.62
CA ALA A 351 -0.90 22.56 11.45
C ALA A 351 -0.58 24.02 11.79
N TYR A 352 -0.86 24.98 10.91
CA TYR A 352 -0.36 26.35 11.05
C TYR A 352 -1.44 27.41 11.26
N GLU A 353 -2.66 27.19 10.77
CA GLU A 353 -3.77 28.14 10.90
C GLU A 353 -4.66 27.84 12.11
N THR A 354 -4.61 26.61 12.65
CA THR A 354 -5.33 26.23 13.88
C THR A 354 -4.44 26.29 15.10
N ASP A 355 -5.05 26.26 16.28
CA ASP A 355 -4.40 26.19 17.58
C ASP A 355 -4.16 24.78 18.10
N LEU A 356 -4.40 23.75 17.26
CA LEU A 356 -4.29 22.32 17.59
C LEU A 356 -2.99 21.94 18.33
N LEU A 357 -1.87 22.56 17.95
CA LEU A 357 -0.55 22.25 18.47
C LEU A 357 -0.22 23.01 19.79
N GLU A 358 -1.14 23.81 20.30
CA GLU A 358 -0.95 24.67 21.47
C GLU A 358 -1.53 24.04 22.76
N TYR A 359 -2.34 22.98 22.61
CA TYR A 359 -3.04 22.35 23.73
C TYR A 359 -2.54 20.93 24.06
N GLY A 360 -2.89 20.47 25.25
CA GLY A 360 -2.75 19.07 25.67
C GLY A 360 -3.68 18.13 24.89
N ASP A 361 -3.80 16.89 25.36
CA ASP A 361 -4.72 15.93 24.74
C ASP A 361 -6.17 16.24 25.11
N VAL A 362 -6.95 16.72 24.13
CA VAL A 362 -8.34 17.13 24.33
C VAL A 362 -9.31 15.97 24.65
N PHE A 363 -8.86 14.72 24.49
CA PHE A 363 -9.64 13.52 24.82
C PHE A 363 -9.27 12.92 26.19
N GLU A 364 -8.31 13.50 26.91
CA GLU A 364 -7.90 13.01 28.22
C GLU A 364 -9.03 13.15 29.23
N GLY A 365 -9.23 12.11 30.07
CA GLY A 365 -10.29 12.08 31.07
C GLY A 365 -11.70 11.76 30.55
N SER A 366 -11.88 11.56 29.24
CA SER A 366 -13.18 11.14 28.71
C SER A 366 -13.49 9.68 29.02
N PRO A 367 -14.58 9.37 29.78
CA PRO A 367 -14.94 7.99 30.11
C PRO A 367 -15.38 7.20 28.88
N VAL A 368 -15.97 7.85 27.87
CA VAL A 368 -16.39 7.22 26.63
C VAL A 368 -15.17 6.75 25.83
N ILE A 369 -14.15 7.59 25.71
CA ILE A 369 -12.90 7.24 25.03
C ILE A 369 -12.20 6.11 25.79
N ALA A 370 -12.08 6.21 27.11
CA ALA A 370 -11.42 5.20 27.93
C ALA A 370 -12.11 3.82 27.80
N ALA A 371 -13.44 3.77 27.90
CA ALA A 371 -14.21 2.53 27.74
C ALA A 371 -13.99 1.90 26.35
N LYS A 372 -14.03 2.71 25.28
CA LYS A 372 -13.84 2.22 23.91
C LYS A 372 -12.41 1.74 23.66
N VAL A 373 -11.41 2.42 24.20
CA VAL A 373 -10.00 1.98 24.14
C VAL A 373 -9.84 0.64 24.86
N ALA A 374 -10.41 0.50 26.07
CA ALA A 374 -10.35 -0.77 26.83
C ALA A 374 -11.00 -1.93 26.07
N ALA A 375 -12.18 -1.70 25.43
CA ALA A 375 -12.85 -2.71 24.64
C ALA A 375 -12.01 -3.14 23.41
N LEU A 376 -11.43 -2.19 22.66
CA LEU A 376 -10.57 -2.47 21.51
C LEU A 376 -9.32 -3.26 21.95
N LYS A 377 -8.69 -2.88 23.05
CA LYS A 377 -7.52 -3.58 23.61
C LYS A 377 -7.86 -5.03 24.00
N SER A 378 -8.98 -5.25 24.67
CA SER A 378 -9.41 -6.59 25.06
C SER A 378 -9.61 -7.49 23.84
N ALA A 379 -10.40 -7.04 22.88
CA ALA A 379 -10.68 -7.80 21.66
C ALA A 379 -9.40 -8.08 20.85
N ALA A 380 -8.48 -7.10 20.73
CA ALA A 380 -7.22 -7.29 20.04
C ALA A 380 -6.29 -8.29 20.77
N LYS A 381 -6.27 -8.30 22.10
CA LYS A 381 -5.52 -9.29 22.91
C LYS A 381 -6.04 -10.71 22.71
N ASP A 382 -7.37 -10.89 22.59
CA ASP A 382 -7.95 -12.21 22.37
C ASP A 382 -7.61 -12.72 20.97
N GLU A 383 -7.64 -11.86 19.97
CA GLU A 383 -7.19 -12.21 18.61
C GLU A 383 -5.68 -12.52 18.54
N LEU A 384 -4.84 -11.76 19.26
CA LEU A 384 -3.41 -12.04 19.37
C LEU A 384 -3.14 -13.41 20.00
N LYS A 385 -3.87 -13.80 21.06
CA LYS A 385 -3.77 -15.11 21.67
C LYS A 385 -4.14 -16.23 20.69
N HIS A 386 -5.18 -15.97 19.87
CA HIS A 386 -5.61 -16.94 18.85
C HIS A 386 -4.50 -17.16 17.82
N ILE A 387 -3.91 -16.08 17.29
CA ILE A 387 -2.77 -16.15 16.35
C ILE A 387 -1.56 -16.87 17.00
N GLU A 388 -1.28 -16.58 18.25
CA GLU A 388 -0.17 -17.22 18.99
C GLU A 388 -0.41 -18.73 19.16
N ALA A 389 -1.64 -19.13 19.47
CA ALA A 389 -2.04 -20.55 19.58
C ALA A 389 -1.90 -21.31 18.25
N MET A 390 -1.98 -20.64 17.11
CA MET A 390 -1.74 -21.21 15.78
C MET A 390 -0.25 -21.41 15.46
N GLY A 391 0.66 -20.96 16.30
CA GLY A 391 2.12 -20.98 16.08
C GLY A 391 2.68 -19.61 15.62
N GLY A 392 1.92 -18.54 15.79
CA GLY A 392 2.31 -17.18 15.50
C GLY A 392 1.98 -16.72 14.08
N THR A 393 2.47 -15.52 13.74
CA THR A 393 2.06 -14.80 12.52
C THR A 393 2.38 -15.55 11.23
N VAL A 394 3.55 -16.18 11.13
CA VAL A 394 3.96 -16.93 9.92
C VAL A 394 3.01 -18.12 9.69
N ALA A 395 2.74 -18.90 10.72
CA ALA A 395 1.81 -20.03 10.63
C ALA A 395 0.38 -19.57 10.29
N ALA A 396 -0.07 -18.44 10.83
CA ALA A 396 -1.36 -17.87 10.52
C ALA A 396 -1.47 -17.33 9.07
N VAL A 397 -0.34 -16.89 8.47
CA VAL A 397 -0.27 -16.58 7.04
C VAL A 397 -0.32 -17.85 6.19
N GLU A 398 0.52 -18.84 6.50
CA GLU A 398 0.63 -20.07 5.71
C GLU A 398 -0.65 -20.92 5.75
N SER A 399 -1.37 -20.92 6.87
CA SER A 399 -2.69 -21.55 6.98
C SER A 399 -3.80 -20.82 6.21
N GLY A 400 -3.55 -19.57 5.76
CA GLY A 400 -4.55 -18.73 5.13
C GLY A 400 -5.54 -18.08 6.09
N TYR A 401 -5.41 -18.26 7.40
CA TYR A 401 -6.34 -17.73 8.40
C TYR A 401 -6.50 -16.22 8.31
N LEU A 402 -5.38 -15.47 8.39
CA LEU A 402 -5.42 -14.01 8.36
C LEU A 402 -6.05 -13.47 7.08
N LYS A 403 -5.72 -14.08 5.94
CA LYS A 403 -6.27 -13.69 4.63
C LYS A 403 -7.77 -13.96 4.56
N HIS A 404 -8.21 -15.12 5.05
CA HIS A 404 -9.64 -15.46 5.10
C HIS A 404 -10.43 -14.46 5.97
N GLN A 405 -9.90 -14.08 7.12
CA GLN A 405 -10.52 -13.08 8.00
C GLN A 405 -10.72 -11.72 7.31
N LEU A 406 -9.75 -11.29 6.50
CA LEU A 406 -9.84 -10.04 5.74
C LEU A 406 -10.90 -10.13 4.63
N VAL A 407 -10.90 -11.21 3.87
CA VAL A 407 -11.90 -11.43 2.80
C VAL A 407 -13.30 -11.42 3.38
N GLU A 408 -13.52 -12.12 4.49
CA GLU A 408 -14.83 -12.20 5.13
C GLU A 408 -15.31 -10.88 5.72
N SER A 409 -14.43 -10.14 6.42
CA SER A 409 -14.81 -8.84 6.99
C SER A 409 -15.13 -7.82 5.88
N ASN A 410 -14.42 -7.85 4.76
CA ASN A 410 -14.72 -7.00 3.62
C ASN A 410 -16.04 -7.40 2.93
N SER A 411 -16.34 -8.70 2.79
CA SER A 411 -17.64 -9.17 2.26
C SER A 411 -18.80 -8.65 3.10
N ARG A 412 -18.71 -8.74 4.42
CA ARG A 412 -19.73 -8.18 5.34
C ARG A 412 -19.89 -6.67 5.20
N ARG A 413 -18.77 -5.94 5.00
CA ARG A 413 -18.80 -4.50 4.77
C ARG A 413 -19.53 -4.16 3.46
N VAL A 414 -19.22 -4.84 2.37
CA VAL A 414 -19.87 -4.63 1.07
C VAL A 414 -21.38 -4.94 1.17
N GLU A 415 -21.75 -6.04 1.79
CA GLU A 415 -23.16 -6.41 2.03
C GLU A 415 -23.92 -5.33 2.85
N ALA A 416 -23.29 -4.78 3.89
CA ALA A 416 -23.89 -3.72 4.68
C ALA A 416 -24.13 -2.43 3.87
N ILE A 417 -23.25 -2.13 2.89
CA ILE A 417 -23.41 -1.02 1.96
C ILE A 417 -24.55 -1.32 0.97
N GLU A 418 -24.59 -2.52 0.37
CA GLU A 418 -25.63 -2.95 -0.56
C GLU A 418 -27.03 -2.90 0.09
N ARG A 419 -27.15 -3.30 1.36
CA ARG A 419 -28.40 -3.27 2.13
C ARG A 419 -28.75 -1.88 2.70
N GLY A 420 -27.90 -0.88 2.51
CA GLY A 420 -28.10 0.47 3.06
C GLY A 420 -27.92 0.58 4.58
N GLU A 421 -27.44 -0.46 5.25
CA GLU A 421 -27.11 -0.43 6.68
C GLU A 421 -25.89 0.47 6.95
N GLN A 422 -24.92 0.45 6.05
CA GLN A 422 -23.84 1.41 6.01
C GLN A 422 -24.07 2.43 4.90
N ILE A 423 -24.35 3.68 5.29
CA ILE A 423 -24.55 4.77 4.35
C ILE A 423 -23.19 5.22 3.81
N VAL A 424 -23.10 5.36 2.49
CA VAL A 424 -22.01 6.02 1.77
C VAL A 424 -22.64 7.11 0.90
N VAL A 425 -22.42 8.36 1.27
CA VAL A 425 -22.99 9.54 0.60
C VAL A 425 -22.55 9.58 -0.86
N GLY A 426 -23.50 9.76 -1.76
CA GLY A 426 -23.27 9.78 -3.20
C GLY A 426 -23.21 8.39 -3.85
N VAL A 427 -23.18 7.30 -3.06
CA VAL A 427 -23.13 5.91 -3.56
C VAL A 427 -24.47 5.20 -3.36
N ASN A 428 -24.90 4.99 -2.13
CA ASN A 428 -26.14 4.28 -1.83
C ASN A 428 -27.20 5.20 -1.19
N ARG A 429 -26.85 6.46 -0.89
CA ARG A 429 -27.77 7.50 -0.40
C ARG A 429 -27.29 8.89 -0.80
N PHE A 430 -28.23 9.83 -0.98
CA PHE A 430 -27.95 11.20 -1.44
C PHE A 430 -27.21 11.20 -2.79
N VAL A 431 -27.78 10.46 -3.74
CA VAL A 431 -27.16 10.19 -5.05
C VAL A 431 -27.43 11.28 -6.08
N GLU A 432 -28.40 12.17 -5.85
CA GLU A 432 -28.67 13.32 -6.70
C GLU A 432 -27.47 14.26 -6.68
N THR A 433 -26.98 14.63 -7.86
CA THR A 433 -25.79 15.46 -8.00
C THR A 433 -25.83 16.26 -9.30
N GLU A 434 -25.17 17.41 -9.29
CA GLU A 434 -24.74 18.12 -10.50
C GLU A 434 -23.44 17.48 -11.02
N ALA A 435 -23.17 17.63 -12.31
CA ALA A 435 -21.92 17.14 -12.89
C ALA A 435 -20.71 17.85 -12.25
N SER A 436 -19.71 17.06 -11.81
CA SER A 436 -18.51 17.62 -11.20
C SER A 436 -17.65 18.35 -12.23
N PRO A 437 -17.44 19.66 -12.11
CA PRO A 437 -16.54 20.38 -13.01
C PRO A 437 -15.07 19.98 -12.87
N LEU A 438 -14.73 19.22 -11.81
CA LEU A 438 -13.39 18.75 -11.52
C LEU A 438 -13.13 17.35 -12.10
N ALA A 439 -14.18 16.55 -12.31
CA ALA A 439 -14.07 15.18 -12.83
C ALA A 439 -14.14 15.11 -14.35
N ASP A 440 -14.82 16.04 -15.00
CA ASP A 440 -15.07 16.03 -16.45
C ASP A 440 -13.95 16.64 -17.31
N ALA A 441 -12.87 17.14 -16.71
CA ALA A 441 -11.74 17.67 -17.45
C ALA A 441 -11.00 16.52 -18.16
N ALA A 442 -10.68 16.68 -19.44
CA ALA A 442 -9.89 15.72 -20.23
C ALA A 442 -8.55 15.34 -19.56
N ASP A 443 -8.05 16.22 -18.68
CA ASP A 443 -6.80 16.06 -17.92
C ASP A 443 -7.07 15.74 -16.44
N ALA A 444 -8.20 15.13 -16.09
CA ALA A 444 -8.58 14.90 -14.68
C ALA A 444 -7.61 13.97 -13.92
N ILE A 445 -6.86 13.15 -14.63
CA ILE A 445 -5.87 12.20 -14.08
C ILE A 445 -4.53 12.32 -14.79
N LEU A 446 -3.45 11.89 -14.10
CA LEU A 446 -2.13 11.80 -14.70
C LEU A 446 -2.04 10.55 -15.60
N THR A 447 -1.66 10.76 -16.85
CA THR A 447 -1.28 9.69 -17.78
C THR A 447 0.24 9.55 -17.82
N VAL A 448 0.74 8.32 -17.73
CA VAL A 448 2.16 8.01 -17.92
C VAL A 448 2.40 7.78 -19.40
N GLU A 449 3.39 8.46 -19.97
CA GLU A 449 3.77 8.31 -21.39
C GLU A 449 4.17 6.88 -21.69
N GLU A 450 3.69 6.32 -22.81
CA GLU A 450 4.04 4.96 -23.24
C GLU A 450 5.54 4.80 -23.51
N GLU A 451 6.20 5.88 -23.95
CA GLU A 451 7.63 5.91 -24.22
C GLU A 451 8.49 5.78 -22.93
N ALA A 452 7.92 5.99 -21.75
CA ALA A 452 8.66 5.85 -20.49
C ALA A 452 9.24 4.45 -20.32
N GLU A 453 8.46 3.40 -20.62
CA GLU A 453 8.93 2.01 -20.60
C GLU A 453 10.04 1.78 -21.62
N THR A 454 9.85 2.21 -22.86
CA THR A 454 10.84 2.07 -23.94
C THR A 454 12.16 2.76 -23.57
N ARG A 455 12.10 3.98 -23.02
CA ARG A 455 13.28 4.71 -22.56
C ARG A 455 13.99 3.98 -21.41
N GLN A 456 13.24 3.42 -20.47
CA GLN A 456 13.82 2.68 -19.33
C GLN A 456 14.51 1.40 -19.80
N ILE A 457 13.90 0.65 -20.72
CA ILE A 457 14.50 -0.56 -21.32
C ILE A 457 15.79 -0.20 -22.08
N ALA A 458 15.79 0.88 -22.85
CA ALA A 458 16.99 1.33 -23.56
C ALA A 458 18.13 1.68 -22.61
N ARG A 459 17.84 2.39 -21.49
CA ARG A 459 18.83 2.72 -20.44
C ARG A 459 19.38 1.47 -19.77
N LEU A 460 18.54 0.50 -19.45
CA LEU A 460 18.95 -0.76 -18.86
C LEU A 460 19.90 -1.55 -19.79
N LYS A 461 19.57 -1.64 -21.09
CA LYS A 461 20.44 -2.30 -22.10
C LYS A 461 21.79 -1.60 -22.19
N ALA A 462 21.81 -0.28 -22.25
CA ALA A 462 23.05 0.50 -22.25
C ALA A 462 23.88 0.29 -20.98
N TRP A 463 23.24 0.24 -19.82
CA TRP A 463 23.89 -0.05 -18.54
C TRP A 463 24.58 -1.42 -18.55
N ARG A 464 23.88 -2.48 -18.94
CA ARG A 464 24.44 -3.84 -19.02
C ARG A 464 25.60 -3.95 -20.00
N ALA A 465 25.58 -3.18 -21.08
CA ALA A 465 26.66 -3.16 -22.07
C ALA A 465 27.92 -2.44 -21.58
N ALA A 466 27.78 -1.42 -20.73
CA ALA A 466 28.87 -0.55 -20.31
C ALA A 466 29.56 -0.97 -19.00
N ARG A 467 28.93 -1.81 -18.18
CA ARG A 467 29.42 -2.21 -16.85
C ARG A 467 30.48 -3.33 -16.92
N ASP A 468 31.24 -3.52 -15.85
CA ASP A 468 32.14 -4.67 -15.69
C ASP A 468 31.35 -5.94 -15.33
N ASN A 469 31.12 -6.79 -16.32
CA ASN A 469 30.36 -8.03 -16.13
C ASN A 469 31.12 -9.09 -15.29
N ALA A 470 32.44 -9.02 -15.19
CA ALA A 470 33.19 -9.91 -14.31
C ALA A 470 32.98 -9.53 -12.83
N ALA A 471 33.02 -8.24 -12.51
CA ALA A 471 32.68 -7.74 -11.20
C ALA A 471 31.25 -8.07 -10.80
N VAL A 472 30.29 -7.94 -11.73
CA VAL A 472 28.89 -8.33 -11.53
C VAL A 472 28.76 -9.81 -11.20
N ALA A 473 29.41 -10.69 -11.98
CA ALA A 473 29.36 -12.13 -11.74
C ALA A 473 29.95 -12.52 -10.36
N ALA A 474 31.06 -11.89 -9.96
CA ALA A 474 31.66 -12.10 -8.65
C ALA A 474 30.75 -11.67 -7.51
N ALA A 475 30.11 -10.49 -7.63
CA ALA A 475 29.19 -9.96 -6.63
C ALA A 475 27.91 -10.84 -6.50
N LEU A 476 27.35 -11.31 -7.62
CA LEU A 476 26.20 -12.22 -7.62
C LEU A 476 26.55 -13.59 -6.99
N ASN A 477 27.78 -14.09 -7.19
CA ASN A 477 28.24 -15.32 -6.54
C ASN A 477 28.36 -15.13 -5.02
N ALA A 478 28.89 -13.99 -4.56
CA ALA A 478 28.93 -13.65 -3.13
C ALA A 478 27.51 -13.54 -2.53
N LEU A 479 26.55 -12.94 -3.27
CA LEU A 479 25.16 -12.86 -2.87
C LEU A 479 24.52 -14.25 -2.71
N ARG A 480 24.70 -15.15 -3.69
CA ARG A 480 24.21 -16.54 -3.62
C ARG A 480 24.84 -17.30 -2.45
N HIS A 481 26.13 -17.08 -2.19
CA HIS A 481 26.79 -17.67 -1.03
C HIS A 481 26.18 -17.16 0.28
N ALA A 482 26.01 -15.86 0.44
CA ALA A 482 25.37 -15.28 1.63
C ALA A 482 23.93 -15.81 1.84
N ALA A 483 23.16 -15.94 0.75
CA ALA A 483 21.81 -16.51 0.80
C ALA A 483 21.80 -17.95 1.32
N LYS A 484 22.76 -18.79 0.89
CA LYS A 484 22.84 -20.21 1.28
C LYS A 484 23.48 -20.43 2.65
N SER A 485 24.49 -19.64 3.03
CA SER A 485 25.25 -19.82 4.28
C SER A 485 24.55 -19.26 5.52
N GLY A 486 23.48 -18.48 5.37
CA GLY A 486 22.83 -17.80 6.50
C GLY A 486 23.49 -16.48 6.90
N ALA A 487 24.55 -16.04 6.21
CA ALA A 487 25.17 -14.74 6.43
C ALA A 487 24.20 -13.59 6.13
N ASN A 488 24.40 -12.43 6.77
CA ASN A 488 23.56 -11.25 6.52
C ASN A 488 23.66 -10.82 5.06
N ILE A 489 22.53 -10.64 4.40
CA ILE A 489 22.43 -10.36 2.98
C ILE A 489 22.88 -8.94 2.60
N MET A 490 22.88 -7.99 3.53
CA MET A 490 23.09 -6.56 3.22
C MET A 490 24.49 -6.25 2.68
N PRO A 491 25.61 -6.75 3.26
CA PRO A 491 26.93 -6.49 2.72
C PRO A 491 27.09 -6.98 1.27
N ALA A 492 26.59 -8.18 0.96
CA ALA A 492 26.63 -8.74 -0.40
C ALA A 492 25.73 -7.95 -1.36
N SER A 493 24.55 -7.50 -0.91
CA SER A 493 23.66 -6.65 -1.72
C SER A 493 24.28 -5.28 -2.01
N ILE A 494 24.98 -4.66 -1.06
CA ILE A 494 25.71 -3.40 -1.27
C ILE A 494 26.86 -3.60 -2.28
N ALA A 495 27.59 -4.71 -2.18
CA ALA A 495 28.63 -5.06 -3.16
C ALA A 495 28.02 -5.25 -4.57
N CYS A 496 26.86 -5.91 -4.69
CA CYS A 496 26.11 -6.01 -5.94
C CYS A 496 25.72 -4.64 -6.49
N ALA A 497 25.21 -3.73 -5.66
CA ALA A 497 24.85 -2.37 -6.07
C ALA A 497 26.06 -1.62 -6.65
N LYS A 498 27.20 -1.66 -5.96
CA LYS A 498 28.46 -1.03 -6.39
C LYS A 498 29.05 -1.64 -7.66
N ALA A 499 28.86 -2.94 -7.87
CA ALA A 499 29.29 -3.64 -9.08
C ALA A 499 28.39 -3.38 -10.30
N GLY A 500 27.24 -2.76 -10.10
CA GLY A 500 26.29 -2.46 -11.19
C GLY A 500 25.32 -3.59 -11.52
N VAL A 501 25.06 -4.50 -10.58
CA VAL A 501 23.99 -5.51 -10.67
C VAL A 501 22.65 -4.84 -10.83
N THR A 502 21.73 -5.46 -11.57
CA THR A 502 20.37 -4.96 -11.76
C THR A 502 19.38 -5.54 -10.76
N THR A 503 18.22 -4.89 -10.63
CA THR A 503 17.14 -5.34 -9.75
C THR A 503 16.69 -6.76 -10.09
N GLY A 504 16.53 -7.07 -11.39
CA GLY A 504 16.18 -8.42 -11.84
C GLY A 504 17.27 -9.45 -11.54
N GLU A 505 18.55 -9.13 -11.80
CA GLU A 505 19.65 -10.04 -11.51
C GLU A 505 19.78 -10.37 -10.02
N TRP A 506 19.61 -9.38 -9.14
CA TRP A 506 19.54 -9.58 -7.70
C TRP A 506 18.33 -10.46 -7.33
N GLY A 507 17.17 -10.15 -7.88
CA GLY A 507 15.92 -10.88 -7.66
C GLY A 507 16.04 -12.34 -8.11
N PHE A 508 16.57 -12.61 -9.29
CA PHE A 508 16.76 -13.97 -9.82
C PHE A 508 17.80 -14.78 -9.02
N ALA A 509 18.87 -14.13 -8.56
CA ALA A 509 19.86 -14.81 -7.71
C ALA A 509 19.23 -15.32 -6.40
N LEU A 510 18.32 -14.55 -5.81
CA LEU A 510 17.61 -14.96 -4.60
C LEU A 510 16.44 -15.91 -4.87
N ARG A 511 15.73 -15.79 -6.01
CA ARG A 511 14.73 -16.79 -6.44
C ARG A 511 15.36 -18.18 -6.58
N ALA A 512 16.55 -18.25 -7.16
CA ALA A 512 17.30 -19.51 -7.27
C ALA A 512 17.71 -20.11 -5.90
N ALA A 513 17.84 -19.26 -4.86
CA ALA A 513 18.22 -19.71 -3.53
C ALA A 513 17.03 -20.07 -2.64
N PHE A 514 15.93 -19.32 -2.73
CA PHE A 514 14.79 -19.38 -1.81
C PHE A 514 13.52 -19.95 -2.44
N GLY A 515 13.46 -20.03 -3.77
CA GLY A 515 12.22 -20.36 -4.50
C GLY A 515 11.25 -19.16 -4.58
N GLU A 516 10.18 -19.37 -5.32
CA GLU A 516 9.04 -18.45 -5.41
C GLU A 516 7.87 -19.00 -4.59
N TYR A 517 6.93 -18.12 -4.23
CA TYR A 517 5.80 -18.48 -3.38
C TYR A 517 4.49 -17.90 -3.92
N ARG A 518 3.40 -18.63 -3.71
CA ARG A 518 2.04 -18.14 -3.89
C ARG A 518 1.29 -18.26 -2.56
N ALA A 519 0.81 -17.14 -2.05
CA ALA A 519 0.06 -17.11 -0.81
C ALA A 519 -1.37 -17.66 -1.00
N PRO A 520 -1.99 -18.22 0.06
CA PRO A 520 -3.40 -18.56 0.04
C PRO A 520 -4.29 -17.39 -0.36
N THR A 521 -5.33 -17.64 -1.16
CA THR A 521 -6.22 -16.59 -1.67
C THR A 521 -7.24 -16.10 -0.64
N GLY A 522 -7.47 -16.87 0.42
CA GLY A 522 -8.48 -16.56 1.44
C GLY A 522 -9.93 -16.74 0.97
N VAL A 523 -10.16 -17.04 -0.29
CA VAL A 523 -11.48 -17.36 -0.82
C VAL A 523 -11.79 -18.82 -0.46
N GLY A 524 -12.77 -19.04 0.45
CA GLY A 524 -13.17 -20.37 0.88
C GLY A 524 -13.81 -21.17 -0.26
N THR A 525 -13.94 -22.49 -0.08
CA THR A 525 -14.56 -23.40 -1.06
C THR A 525 -16.06 -23.61 -0.85
N ALA A 526 -16.54 -23.37 0.37
CA ALA A 526 -17.95 -23.53 0.72
C ALA A 526 -18.74 -22.25 0.51
N MET A 527 -19.98 -22.39 0.00
CA MET A 527 -20.93 -21.29 -0.06
C MET A 527 -21.32 -20.81 1.34
N ARG A 528 -21.54 -19.51 1.49
CA ARG A 528 -22.18 -18.94 2.67
C ARG A 528 -23.70 -19.06 2.52
N ASN A 529 -24.33 -19.79 3.41
CA ASN A 529 -25.79 -19.97 3.37
C ASN A 529 -26.54 -18.70 3.82
N ASP A 530 -25.88 -17.83 4.55
CA ASP A 530 -26.42 -16.57 5.08
C ASP A 530 -26.25 -15.36 4.14
N ALA A 531 -25.76 -15.57 2.92
CA ALA A 531 -25.61 -14.51 1.92
C ALA A 531 -27.00 -14.12 1.37
N GLU A 532 -27.54 -13.06 1.94
CA GLU A 532 -28.89 -12.56 1.67
C GLU A 532 -29.02 -11.95 0.27
N GLY A 533 -30.20 -12.07 -0.35
CA GLY A 533 -30.48 -11.49 -1.68
C GLY A 533 -29.87 -12.26 -2.86
N LEU A 534 -29.34 -13.47 -2.66
CA LEU A 534 -28.76 -14.29 -3.72
C LEU A 534 -29.71 -15.42 -4.22
N ASP A 535 -30.85 -15.62 -3.63
CA ASP A 535 -31.70 -16.78 -3.96
C ASP A 535 -32.18 -16.78 -5.40
N ASP A 536 -32.59 -15.62 -5.93
CA ASP A 536 -32.96 -15.49 -7.34
C ASP A 536 -31.78 -15.74 -8.28
N ILE A 537 -30.59 -15.23 -7.91
CA ILE A 537 -29.37 -15.42 -8.70
C ILE A 537 -28.93 -16.88 -8.65
N ARG A 538 -29.05 -17.55 -7.50
CA ARG A 538 -28.80 -18.99 -7.35
C ARG A 538 -29.70 -19.81 -8.25
N ALA A 539 -30.99 -19.45 -8.28
CA ALA A 539 -31.96 -20.12 -9.16
C ALA A 539 -31.60 -19.92 -10.64
N GLU A 540 -31.17 -18.73 -11.03
CA GLU A 540 -30.71 -18.47 -12.39
C GLU A 540 -29.41 -19.22 -12.73
N VAL A 541 -28.43 -19.27 -11.82
CA VAL A 541 -27.20 -20.07 -11.98
C VAL A 541 -27.56 -21.56 -12.14
N ASP A 542 -28.52 -22.09 -11.37
CA ASP A 542 -28.96 -23.45 -11.47
C ASP A 542 -29.67 -23.73 -12.81
N ARG A 543 -30.51 -22.81 -13.27
CA ARG A 543 -31.20 -22.87 -14.55
C ARG A 543 -30.22 -22.92 -15.72
N VAL A 544 -29.26 -21.99 -15.75
CA VAL A 544 -28.22 -21.88 -16.79
C VAL A 544 -27.30 -23.11 -16.74
N SER A 545 -26.90 -23.52 -15.54
CA SER A 545 -26.09 -24.75 -15.35
C SER A 545 -26.75 -26.01 -15.93
N LYS A 546 -28.08 -26.15 -15.75
CA LYS A 546 -28.85 -27.27 -16.37
C LYS A 546 -28.82 -27.18 -17.89
N LYS A 547 -28.98 -25.99 -18.48
CA LYS A 547 -28.89 -25.75 -19.92
C LYS A 547 -27.51 -26.08 -20.49
N LEU A 548 -26.45 -25.76 -19.74
CA LEU A 548 -25.06 -26.06 -20.09
C LEU A 548 -24.66 -27.52 -19.87
N GLY A 549 -25.50 -28.34 -19.24
CA GLY A 549 -25.19 -29.69 -18.86
C GLY A 549 -24.15 -29.87 -17.75
N ARG A 550 -23.69 -28.76 -17.16
CA ARG A 550 -22.67 -28.70 -16.09
C ARG A 550 -22.77 -27.41 -15.29
N ARG A 551 -22.17 -27.38 -14.11
CA ARG A 551 -22.16 -26.17 -13.27
C ARG A 551 -21.54 -25.00 -14.02
N LEU A 552 -22.17 -23.82 -13.96
CA LEU A 552 -21.61 -22.59 -14.49
C LEU A 552 -20.28 -22.32 -13.78
N LYS A 553 -19.20 -22.21 -14.57
CA LYS A 553 -17.83 -22.08 -14.07
C LYS A 553 -17.22 -20.75 -14.47
N PHE A 554 -16.73 -20.03 -13.49
CA PHE A 554 -16.16 -18.68 -13.62
C PHE A 554 -14.69 -18.68 -13.23
N LEU A 555 -13.80 -18.27 -14.14
CA LEU A 555 -12.39 -18.04 -13.87
C LEU A 555 -12.16 -16.56 -13.53
N VAL A 556 -11.62 -16.29 -12.35
CA VAL A 556 -11.15 -14.97 -11.97
C VAL A 556 -9.64 -14.89 -12.15
N GLY A 557 -9.16 -14.09 -13.11
CA GLY A 557 -7.76 -13.93 -13.45
C GLY A 557 -7.21 -12.56 -13.02
N LYS A 558 -5.97 -12.54 -12.54
CA LYS A 558 -5.20 -11.31 -12.28
C LYS A 558 -3.92 -11.32 -13.10
N PRO A 559 -3.97 -10.80 -14.35
CA PRO A 559 -2.80 -10.72 -15.20
C PRO A 559 -1.82 -9.64 -14.73
N GLY A 560 -0.54 -9.80 -15.06
CA GLY A 560 0.52 -8.83 -14.76
C GLY A 560 1.03 -8.88 -13.32
N LEU A 561 1.69 -7.82 -12.89
CA LEU A 561 2.36 -7.75 -11.58
C LEU A 561 1.49 -7.14 -10.46
N ASP A 562 0.31 -6.62 -10.77
CA ASP A 562 -0.58 -6.02 -9.78
C ASP A 562 -1.04 -7.05 -8.74
N GLY A 563 -0.65 -6.81 -7.51
CA GLY A 563 -0.95 -7.68 -6.38
C GLY A 563 -2.20 -7.33 -5.59
N HIS A 564 -2.87 -6.21 -5.88
CA HIS A 564 -4.09 -5.80 -5.18
C HIS A 564 -5.24 -6.75 -5.54
N SER A 565 -5.51 -7.70 -4.65
CA SER A 565 -6.43 -8.83 -4.91
C SER A 565 -7.85 -8.62 -4.36
N ASN A 566 -8.07 -7.56 -3.57
CA ASN A 566 -9.33 -7.38 -2.82
C ASN A 566 -10.58 -7.43 -3.70
N GLY A 567 -10.58 -6.73 -4.85
CA GLY A 567 -11.71 -6.74 -5.79
C GLY A 567 -11.95 -8.13 -6.39
N ALA A 568 -10.87 -8.79 -6.84
CA ALA A 568 -10.95 -10.15 -7.37
C ALA A 568 -11.49 -11.16 -6.34
N GLU A 569 -11.04 -11.04 -5.08
CA GLU A 569 -11.47 -11.90 -3.98
C GLU A 569 -12.95 -11.72 -3.65
N GLN A 570 -13.44 -10.47 -3.64
CA GLN A 570 -14.86 -10.19 -3.39
C GLN A 570 -15.74 -10.74 -4.52
N ILE A 571 -15.35 -10.57 -5.78
CA ILE A 571 -16.04 -11.14 -6.94
C ILE A 571 -16.02 -12.67 -6.89
N ALA A 572 -14.86 -13.29 -6.59
CA ALA A 572 -14.74 -14.73 -6.48
C ALA A 572 -15.61 -15.31 -5.34
N ALA A 573 -15.60 -14.66 -4.18
CA ALA A 573 -16.43 -15.06 -3.04
C ALA A 573 -17.92 -14.92 -3.35
N ARG A 574 -18.34 -13.81 -3.95
CA ARG A 574 -19.74 -13.56 -4.31
C ARG A 574 -20.22 -14.53 -5.39
N ALA A 575 -19.41 -14.82 -6.41
CA ALA A 575 -19.75 -15.79 -7.46
C ALA A 575 -19.93 -17.20 -6.89
N ARG A 576 -19.05 -17.62 -5.96
CA ARG A 576 -19.21 -18.87 -5.22
C ARG A 576 -20.50 -18.89 -4.41
N ASP A 577 -20.80 -17.81 -3.66
CA ASP A 577 -22.01 -17.71 -2.84
C ASP A 577 -23.29 -17.66 -3.69
N ALA A 578 -23.20 -17.14 -4.93
CA ALA A 578 -24.24 -17.24 -5.95
C ALA A 578 -24.37 -18.65 -6.56
N GLY A 579 -23.51 -19.60 -6.17
CA GLY A 579 -23.56 -20.98 -6.60
C GLY A 579 -22.79 -21.30 -7.87
N MET A 580 -21.94 -20.44 -8.37
CA MET A 580 -21.02 -20.74 -9.48
C MET A 580 -19.85 -21.60 -8.99
N GLU A 581 -19.27 -22.41 -9.87
CA GLU A 581 -17.97 -23.01 -9.64
C GLU A 581 -16.90 -21.97 -9.98
N VAL A 582 -16.07 -21.60 -8.99
CA VAL A 582 -15.09 -20.51 -9.13
C VAL A 582 -13.67 -21.08 -9.21
N VAL A 583 -12.93 -20.66 -10.24
CA VAL A 583 -11.49 -20.90 -10.38
C VAL A 583 -10.78 -19.59 -10.08
N TYR A 584 -9.95 -19.56 -9.03
CA TYR A 584 -9.16 -18.39 -8.66
C TYR A 584 -7.80 -18.81 -8.13
N ASP A 585 -6.78 -18.70 -8.98
CA ASP A 585 -5.40 -19.13 -8.71
C ASP A 585 -4.54 -18.01 -8.10
N GLY A 586 -5.17 -16.92 -7.66
CA GLY A 586 -4.50 -15.79 -7.02
C GLY A 586 -4.00 -14.74 -8.01
N ILE A 587 -2.82 -14.17 -7.71
CA ILE A 587 -2.27 -12.98 -8.38
C ILE A 587 -1.08 -13.31 -9.29
N ARG A 588 -0.68 -12.36 -10.12
CA ARG A 588 0.50 -12.40 -11.00
C ARG A 588 0.49 -13.56 -11.97
N LEU A 589 -0.64 -13.70 -12.64
CA LEU A 589 -0.79 -14.69 -13.72
C LEU A 589 -0.27 -14.10 -15.04
N THR A 590 0.33 -14.93 -15.86
CA THR A 590 0.59 -14.57 -17.26
C THR A 590 -0.67 -14.79 -18.09
N ALA A 591 -0.77 -14.15 -19.27
CA ALA A 591 -1.88 -14.38 -20.19
C ALA A 591 -1.97 -15.85 -20.61
N GLU A 592 -0.82 -16.52 -20.81
CA GLU A 592 -0.73 -17.96 -21.09
C GLU A 592 -1.31 -18.81 -19.95
N ALA A 593 -0.97 -18.46 -18.69
CA ALA A 593 -1.47 -19.20 -17.53
C ALA A 593 -3.00 -19.08 -17.40
N ILE A 594 -3.56 -17.89 -17.67
CA ILE A 594 -5.00 -17.66 -17.66
C ILE A 594 -5.69 -18.48 -18.77
N ALA A 595 -5.16 -18.45 -19.99
CA ALA A 595 -5.71 -19.23 -21.10
C ALA A 595 -5.60 -20.74 -20.84
N ALA A 596 -4.46 -21.21 -20.31
CA ALA A 596 -4.27 -22.61 -19.95
C ALA A 596 -5.26 -23.08 -18.87
N ALA A 597 -5.46 -22.27 -17.83
CA ALA A 597 -6.46 -22.53 -16.78
C ALA A 597 -7.88 -22.55 -17.35
N ALA A 598 -8.21 -21.65 -18.27
CA ALA A 598 -9.51 -21.60 -18.92
C ALA A 598 -9.80 -22.88 -19.73
N VAL A 599 -8.80 -23.41 -20.45
CA VAL A 599 -8.89 -24.71 -21.18
C VAL A 599 -9.00 -25.86 -20.19
N GLU A 600 -8.04 -25.99 -19.26
CA GLU A 600 -7.96 -27.11 -18.32
C GLU A 600 -9.23 -27.25 -17.48
N LYS A 601 -9.73 -26.14 -16.97
CA LYS A 601 -10.91 -26.12 -16.11
C LYS A 601 -12.21 -26.04 -16.90
N ASN A 602 -12.14 -25.85 -18.23
CA ASN A 602 -13.29 -25.78 -19.12
C ASN A 602 -14.31 -24.74 -18.61
N VAL A 603 -13.88 -23.48 -18.54
CA VAL A 603 -14.67 -22.39 -17.95
C VAL A 603 -15.69 -21.83 -18.93
N HIS A 604 -16.73 -21.14 -18.43
CA HIS A 604 -17.79 -20.55 -19.26
C HIS A 604 -17.62 -19.04 -19.38
N VAL A 605 -16.87 -18.40 -18.47
CA VAL A 605 -16.58 -16.97 -18.50
C VAL A 605 -15.27 -16.70 -17.79
N VAL A 606 -14.51 -15.70 -18.27
CA VAL A 606 -13.27 -15.22 -17.66
C VAL A 606 -13.46 -13.78 -17.20
N GLY A 607 -13.19 -13.51 -15.91
CA GLY A 607 -13.16 -12.16 -15.36
C GLY A 607 -11.73 -11.75 -15.06
N LEU A 608 -11.30 -10.58 -15.56
CA LEU A 608 -9.97 -10.03 -15.32
C LEU A 608 -10.05 -8.85 -14.34
N SER A 609 -9.23 -8.87 -13.29
CA SER A 609 -9.16 -7.80 -12.31
C SER A 609 -7.82 -7.07 -12.40
N ILE A 610 -7.83 -5.78 -12.77
CA ILE A 610 -6.63 -4.97 -13.04
C ILE A 610 -6.80 -3.57 -12.44
N LEU A 611 -5.91 -3.18 -11.52
CA LEU A 611 -5.94 -1.89 -10.80
C LEU A 611 -4.76 -0.98 -11.14
N SER A 612 -3.70 -1.52 -11.76
CA SER A 612 -2.44 -0.80 -12.03
C SER A 612 -2.50 0.21 -13.18
N GLY A 613 -3.61 0.32 -13.90
CA GLY A 613 -3.71 1.12 -15.13
C GLY A 613 -3.09 0.46 -16.38
N SER A 614 -2.66 -0.80 -16.27
CA SER A 614 -2.06 -1.59 -17.38
C SER A 614 -3.10 -2.46 -18.11
N HIS A 615 -4.38 -2.13 -17.96
CA HIS A 615 -5.49 -2.97 -18.45
C HIS A 615 -5.50 -3.14 -19.97
N LEU A 616 -5.22 -2.11 -20.77
CA LEU A 616 -5.25 -2.23 -22.22
C LEU A 616 -4.27 -3.29 -22.76
N PRO A 617 -2.95 -3.21 -22.49
CA PRO A 617 -2.00 -4.20 -23.00
C PRO A 617 -2.20 -5.60 -22.40
N LEU A 618 -2.55 -5.71 -21.11
CA LEU A 618 -2.74 -7.00 -20.46
C LEU A 618 -3.98 -7.73 -20.94
N VAL A 619 -5.09 -7.02 -21.15
CA VAL A 619 -6.33 -7.61 -21.66
C VAL A 619 -6.17 -8.03 -23.11
N ALA A 620 -5.51 -7.21 -23.94
CA ALA A 620 -5.22 -7.56 -25.34
C ALA A 620 -4.40 -8.85 -25.46
N ASP A 621 -3.41 -9.04 -24.57
CA ASP A 621 -2.59 -10.24 -24.52
C ASP A 621 -3.41 -11.48 -24.10
N VAL A 622 -4.28 -11.36 -23.08
CA VAL A 622 -5.19 -12.44 -22.68
C VAL A 622 -6.15 -12.82 -23.80
N ILE A 623 -6.76 -11.85 -24.48
CA ILE A 623 -7.64 -12.11 -25.63
C ILE A 623 -6.90 -12.88 -26.72
N ALA A 624 -5.66 -12.48 -27.05
CA ALA A 624 -4.84 -13.16 -28.04
C ALA A 624 -4.57 -14.62 -27.65
N ARG A 625 -4.17 -14.89 -26.40
CA ARG A 625 -3.92 -16.25 -25.90
C ARG A 625 -5.19 -17.10 -25.82
N MET A 626 -6.31 -16.52 -25.43
CA MET A 626 -7.60 -17.23 -25.44
C MET A 626 -7.98 -17.64 -26.87
N LYS A 627 -7.79 -16.77 -27.85
CA LYS A 627 -8.02 -17.08 -29.26
C LYS A 627 -7.08 -18.16 -29.78
N GLU A 628 -5.78 -18.08 -29.48
CA GLU A 628 -4.80 -19.13 -29.82
C GLU A 628 -5.17 -20.49 -29.24
N ALA A 629 -5.82 -20.49 -28.07
CA ALA A 629 -6.30 -21.69 -27.39
C ALA A 629 -7.67 -22.20 -27.91
N GLY A 630 -8.28 -21.55 -28.90
CA GLY A 630 -9.60 -21.92 -29.45
C GLY A 630 -10.77 -21.58 -28.52
N LEU A 631 -10.62 -20.55 -27.69
CA LEU A 631 -11.61 -20.10 -26.70
C LEU A 631 -12.17 -18.70 -27.05
N GLU A 632 -12.29 -18.38 -28.34
CA GLU A 632 -12.83 -17.09 -28.79
C GLU A 632 -14.30 -16.88 -28.41
N ASP A 633 -15.04 -17.96 -28.20
CA ASP A 633 -16.45 -17.93 -27.80
C ASP A 633 -16.64 -17.78 -26.29
N VAL A 634 -15.58 -17.90 -25.48
CA VAL A 634 -15.65 -17.72 -24.03
C VAL A 634 -15.60 -16.23 -23.69
N PRO A 635 -16.68 -15.64 -23.16
CA PRO A 635 -16.71 -14.20 -22.89
C PRO A 635 -15.72 -13.78 -21.81
N ILE A 636 -15.10 -12.62 -22.06
CA ILE A 636 -14.19 -11.96 -21.12
C ILE A 636 -14.88 -10.72 -20.55
N VAL A 637 -14.87 -10.59 -19.23
CA VAL A 637 -15.27 -9.37 -18.51
C VAL A 637 -14.09 -8.78 -17.79
N VAL A 638 -14.04 -7.46 -17.62
CA VAL A 638 -12.90 -6.77 -16.98
C VAL A 638 -13.41 -5.89 -15.84
N GLY A 639 -12.75 -5.95 -14.70
CA GLY A 639 -13.02 -5.09 -13.55
C GLY A 639 -11.77 -4.34 -13.07
N GLY A 640 -11.93 -3.09 -12.65
CA GLY A 640 -10.82 -2.28 -12.13
C GLY A 640 -11.10 -0.79 -12.13
N ILE A 641 -10.07 0.02 -11.83
CA ILE A 641 -10.13 1.47 -12.01
C ILE A 641 -9.85 1.76 -13.48
N ILE A 642 -10.91 1.81 -14.29
CA ILE A 642 -10.82 1.88 -15.76
C ILE A 642 -11.49 3.18 -16.24
N PRO A 643 -10.73 4.11 -16.82
CA PRO A 643 -11.28 5.33 -17.40
C PRO A 643 -12.32 5.04 -18.50
N PRO A 644 -13.33 5.89 -18.69
CA PRO A 644 -14.41 5.67 -19.68
C PRO A 644 -13.91 5.45 -21.11
N GLN A 645 -12.83 6.14 -21.49
CA GLN A 645 -12.22 5.98 -22.83
C GLN A 645 -11.65 4.57 -23.00
N ASP A 646 -10.94 4.07 -21.98
CA ASP A 646 -10.33 2.74 -21.99
C ASP A 646 -11.39 1.64 -21.92
N ALA A 647 -12.47 1.87 -21.16
CA ALA A 647 -13.63 0.97 -21.12
C ALA A 647 -14.26 0.80 -22.52
N SER A 648 -14.36 1.90 -23.27
CA SER A 648 -14.85 1.87 -24.67
C SER A 648 -13.90 1.11 -25.60
N ALA A 649 -12.57 1.31 -25.45
CA ALA A 649 -11.55 0.60 -26.20
C ALA A 649 -11.58 -0.92 -25.92
N LEU A 650 -11.69 -1.31 -24.65
CA LEU A 650 -11.80 -2.71 -24.23
C LEU A 650 -13.04 -3.41 -24.83
N LYS A 651 -14.20 -2.75 -24.80
CA LYS A 651 -15.42 -3.27 -25.42
C LYS A 651 -15.25 -3.43 -26.93
N SER A 652 -14.60 -2.47 -27.61
CA SER A 652 -14.30 -2.56 -29.03
C SER A 652 -13.31 -3.71 -29.36
N ALA A 653 -12.45 -4.08 -28.41
CA ALA A 653 -11.53 -5.21 -28.53
C ALA A 653 -12.18 -6.58 -28.27
N GLY A 654 -13.47 -6.64 -27.91
CA GLY A 654 -14.23 -7.88 -27.69
C GLY A 654 -14.48 -8.23 -26.22
N VAL A 655 -14.22 -7.32 -25.27
CA VAL A 655 -14.60 -7.50 -23.86
C VAL A 655 -16.12 -7.38 -23.75
N ALA A 656 -16.77 -8.38 -23.18
CA ALA A 656 -18.23 -8.46 -23.05
C ALA A 656 -18.79 -7.38 -22.10
N GLN A 657 -18.10 -7.09 -20.99
CA GLN A 657 -18.49 -6.04 -20.06
C GLN A 657 -17.29 -5.52 -19.26
N VAL A 658 -17.34 -4.23 -18.91
CA VAL A 658 -16.36 -3.56 -18.05
C VAL A 658 -17.06 -3.05 -16.80
N TYR A 659 -16.50 -3.37 -15.63
CA TYR A 659 -16.97 -2.96 -14.31
C TYR A 659 -15.97 -2.01 -13.66
N THR A 660 -16.46 -0.95 -13.05
CA THR A 660 -15.67 0.06 -12.35
C THR A 660 -16.15 0.19 -10.90
N PRO A 661 -15.51 0.99 -10.03
CA PRO A 661 -16.01 1.23 -8.68
C PRO A 661 -17.44 1.79 -8.59
N LYS A 662 -18.02 2.28 -9.70
CA LYS A 662 -19.45 2.64 -9.78
C LYS A 662 -20.38 1.43 -9.70
N ASP A 663 -19.88 0.26 -10.11
CA ASP A 663 -20.64 -1.00 -10.10
C ASP A 663 -20.46 -1.70 -8.74
N PHE A 664 -20.90 -1.06 -7.66
CA PHE A 664 -20.72 -1.54 -6.29
C PHE A 664 -21.68 -2.67 -5.89
N GLU A 665 -22.78 -2.86 -6.63
CA GLU A 665 -23.77 -3.94 -6.37
C GLU A 665 -23.28 -5.27 -6.94
N LEU A 666 -22.62 -6.08 -6.09
CA LEU A 666 -22.06 -7.35 -6.54
C LEU A 666 -23.12 -8.33 -7.02
N ASN A 667 -24.32 -8.31 -6.45
CA ASN A 667 -25.44 -9.16 -6.90
C ASN A 667 -25.83 -8.83 -8.35
N ARG A 668 -25.81 -7.57 -8.75
CA ARG A 668 -26.06 -7.16 -10.12
C ARG A 668 -24.99 -7.70 -11.07
N ILE A 669 -23.70 -7.60 -10.65
CA ILE A 669 -22.60 -8.16 -11.43
C ILE A 669 -22.79 -9.69 -11.62
N MET A 670 -23.19 -10.42 -10.59
CA MET A 670 -23.45 -11.87 -10.69
C MET A 670 -24.58 -12.17 -11.67
N ALA A 671 -25.68 -11.41 -11.63
CA ALA A 671 -26.78 -11.55 -12.57
C ALA A 671 -26.35 -11.23 -14.02
N ASP A 672 -25.49 -10.22 -14.22
CA ASP A 672 -24.92 -9.90 -15.52
C ASP A 672 -24.05 -11.04 -16.08
N LEU A 673 -23.19 -11.65 -15.22
CA LEU A 673 -22.36 -12.80 -15.62
C LEU A 673 -23.22 -13.98 -16.09
N VAL A 674 -24.31 -14.27 -15.40
CA VAL A 674 -25.25 -15.34 -15.81
C VAL A 674 -25.85 -15.05 -17.20
N ARG A 675 -26.30 -13.80 -17.42
CA ARG A 675 -26.86 -13.36 -18.73
C ARG A 675 -25.84 -13.40 -19.87
N ILE A 676 -24.61 -12.99 -19.60
CA ILE A 676 -23.51 -13.03 -20.56
C ILE A 676 -23.25 -14.47 -20.99
N VAL A 677 -23.14 -15.39 -20.05
CA VAL A 677 -22.93 -16.83 -20.37
C VAL A 677 -24.10 -17.42 -21.13
N GLU A 678 -25.34 -17.08 -20.75
CA GLU A 678 -26.53 -17.58 -21.44
C GLU A 678 -26.61 -17.10 -22.90
N GLY A 679 -26.22 -15.82 -23.16
CA GLY A 679 -26.20 -15.26 -24.52
C GLY A 679 -25.05 -15.77 -25.38
N SER A 680 -23.96 -16.26 -24.79
CA SER A 680 -22.81 -16.85 -25.49
C SER A 680 -22.93 -18.37 -25.68
N ALA A 681 -23.89 -19.02 -25.02
CA ALA A 681 -24.10 -20.45 -25.19
C ALA A 681 -24.57 -20.75 -26.64
N PRO A 682 -23.94 -21.68 -27.38
CA PRO A 682 -24.39 -22.06 -28.71
C PRO A 682 -25.88 -22.47 -28.64
N SER A 683 -26.71 -21.85 -29.47
CA SER A 683 -28.12 -22.22 -29.60
C SER A 683 -28.19 -23.68 -30.07
N HIS A 684 -28.64 -24.55 -29.20
CA HIS A 684 -28.91 -25.96 -29.54
C HIS A 684 -30.10 -26.12 -30.53
N ASP A 685 -30.54 -25.04 -31.18
CA ASP A 685 -31.59 -25.03 -32.22
C ASP A 685 -30.97 -24.72 -33.60
N ARG A 686 -30.02 -25.53 -34.06
CA ARG A 686 -29.82 -25.74 -35.50
C ARG A 686 -29.75 -27.23 -35.73
N ASP A 687 -30.83 -27.68 -36.42
CA ASP A 687 -31.09 -29.00 -36.99
C ASP A 687 -31.89 -29.98 -36.10
N ILE A 688 -33.21 -29.82 -36.17
CA ILE A 688 -34.12 -30.94 -36.48
C ILE A 688 -35.00 -30.47 -37.64
#